data_cbef646447a0c9fe6b04029ea3fe800d
#
_entry.id   cbef646447a0c9fe6b04029ea3fe800d
#
_cell.length_a   1.000
_cell.length_b   1.000
_cell.length_c   1.000
_cell.angle_alpha   90.00
_cell.angle_beta   90.00
_cell.angle_gamma   90.00
#
_symmetry.space_group_name_H-M   'P 1'
#
loop_
_entity.id
_entity.type
_entity.pdbx_description
1 polymer ?
#
loop_
_entity_poly.entity_id
_entity_poly.type
_entity_poly.pdbx_seq_one_letter_code
_entity_poly.pdbx_strand_id
1 'polypeptide(L)'
;MKTKHILLTFLMLSTTGSLFAQKLFTLEELNFGGKNASKFYPERWQLRWDGDRLLDAATKPANVIDPKTGKVIDGETVDLDAQKRTRHEGELEYCKASSAVAFLRNSNLFVASADGKEYQLSSDGSREIVYGQSVHRDEFGIYKGTFWSPDGQQLAFYRMDQSMVADYPQVNTFEREATLAPDKYPMAGMTSHKVTVGIFSLATGKTVYLDFGDPTDRYFTNIAWAPDGKTLYLYELNRDQNHTTLDAYDASTGRKLRTLREERSDKYVEPLHPITFLPWDNTKFIYWSWKDGFKHLYLMDIEGKELGQLTSGKWVVKELVGFCPATKSAIIITKEAGDLQRNIYRLDLKTKKRTLLDNGRGCHSAELSADGRYLIDTWQEPTVPRACAVTDTKTGKQSLQRTANDPWEGWYQPIFEQGTVLAADGQTTLYWRMVKPMDFDASKKYPTVVYVYGGPHAHNVEASWHWGSRSWETYMAQKGYILFILDNRGSEDRGRDFEQVTFRHLGQEEMKDQMQGVAFLKSLPYVDADRLGVHGWSYGGFMTTSLMTTYPDAFKVGVAGGPVIDWKWYEVMYGERYMDTPQQNPEGYEQTSCINKAKNLKGKLQIIIGMNDPTCVPQHSLQFLNACAEAGTQPDFFVYPGEGHNMAGHKSVHLHERITQYFEDYLK
;
A
#
# COMPACT_ATOMS: atom_id res chain seq x y z
N MET A 1 32.00 31.37 76.24
CA MET A 1 31.89 31.25 74.77
C MET A 1 30.55 30.55 74.49
N LYS A 2 29.59 31.28 73.91
CA LYS A 2 28.23 30.79 73.67
C LYS A 2 28.16 30.30 72.24
N THR A 3 27.92 29.00 72.02
CA THR A 3 27.73 28.39 70.78
C THR A 3 26.24 28.52 70.35
N LYS A 4 25.97 29.23 69.26
CA LYS A 4 24.61 29.34 68.64
C LYS A 4 24.36 28.15 67.72
N HIS A 5 23.30 27.38 68.02
CA HIS A 5 22.75 26.40 67.10
C HIS A 5 21.81 27.13 66.15
N ILE A 6 22.09 27.01 64.82
CA ILE A 6 21.20 27.44 63.77
C ILE A 6 20.37 26.19 63.33
N LEU A 7 19.05 26.26 63.60
CA LEU A 7 18.07 25.27 63.18
C LEU A 7 17.68 25.60 61.74
N LEU A 8 18.10 24.77 60.80
CA LEU A 8 17.69 24.89 59.41
C LEU A 8 16.36 24.11 59.23
N THR A 9 15.25 24.81 59.10
CA THR A 9 13.93 24.21 58.76
C THR A 9 13.86 23.97 57.27
N PHE A 10 13.92 22.71 56.89
CA PHE A 10 13.62 22.29 55.50
C PHE A 10 12.11 22.38 55.29
N LEU A 11 11.67 23.35 54.49
CA LEU A 11 10.30 23.41 53.97
C LEU A 11 10.20 22.42 52.79
N MET A 12 9.62 21.25 53.04
CA MET A 12 9.19 20.35 51.92
C MET A 12 7.99 21.01 51.22
N LEU A 13 8.24 21.60 50.06
CA LEU A 13 7.17 21.88 49.12
C LEU A 13 6.70 20.55 48.54
N SER A 14 5.60 20.03 49.08
CA SER A 14 4.83 18.98 48.39
C SER A 14 4.14 19.58 47.17
N THR A 15 4.76 19.45 46.01
CA THR A 15 4.03 19.63 44.76
C THR A 15 3.04 18.49 44.62
N THR A 16 1.80 18.71 45.07
CA THR A 16 0.64 17.91 44.67
C THR A 16 0.41 18.18 43.18
N GLY A 17 1.13 17.45 42.32
CA GLY A 17 0.75 17.33 40.93
C GLY A 17 -0.64 16.70 40.93
N SER A 18 -1.63 17.48 40.52
CA SER A 18 -2.96 16.95 40.18
C SER A 18 -2.77 15.90 39.11
N LEU A 19 -2.81 14.64 39.48
CA LEU A 19 -3.03 13.54 38.52
C LEU A 19 -4.41 13.78 37.92
N PHE A 20 -4.49 14.58 36.87
CA PHE A 20 -5.65 14.56 36.00
C PHE A 20 -5.72 13.15 35.46
N ALA A 21 -6.76 12.39 35.85
CA ALA A 21 -7.03 11.09 35.24
C ALA A 21 -7.15 11.32 33.73
N GLN A 22 -6.21 10.78 32.96
CA GLN A 22 -6.23 10.89 31.51
C GLN A 22 -7.50 10.19 30.99
N LYS A 23 -8.12 10.80 29.98
CA LYS A 23 -9.30 10.24 29.35
C LYS A 23 -8.94 8.97 28.60
N LEU A 24 -9.74 7.93 28.79
CA LEU A 24 -9.59 6.69 28.06
C LEU A 24 -10.32 6.79 26.70
N PHE A 25 -9.75 6.15 25.70
CA PHE A 25 -10.36 6.05 24.39
C PHE A 25 -11.40 4.94 24.32
N THR A 26 -12.41 5.13 23.51
CA THR A 26 -13.26 4.06 22.95
C THR A 26 -12.86 3.78 21.51
N LEU A 27 -13.39 2.72 20.92
CA LEU A 27 -13.17 2.46 19.49
C LEU A 27 -13.88 3.48 18.58
N GLU A 28 -14.87 4.23 19.10
CA GLU A 28 -15.50 5.34 18.35
C GLU A 28 -14.53 6.54 18.15
N GLU A 29 -13.49 6.67 18.96
CA GLU A 29 -12.42 7.65 18.80
C GLU A 29 -11.22 7.09 18.02
N LEU A 30 -10.88 5.82 18.20
CA LEU A 30 -9.64 5.27 17.64
C LEU A 30 -9.83 4.53 16.31
N ASN A 31 -11.03 3.99 16.03
CA ASN A 31 -11.27 3.27 14.78
C ASN A 31 -11.67 4.25 13.66
N PHE A 32 -11.10 4.08 12.46
CA PHE A 32 -11.39 4.93 11.29
C PHE A 32 -12.88 4.95 10.89
N GLY A 33 -13.65 3.91 11.21
CA GLY A 33 -15.11 3.84 11.03
C GLY A 33 -15.93 4.46 12.16
N GLY A 34 -15.29 4.93 13.22
CA GLY A 34 -15.94 5.52 14.38
C GLY A 34 -16.38 6.97 14.16
N LYS A 35 -17.45 7.36 14.83
CA LYS A 35 -18.09 8.69 14.68
C LYS A 35 -17.17 9.85 15.07
N ASN A 36 -16.24 9.61 15.99
CA ASN A 36 -15.36 10.63 16.55
C ASN A 36 -13.91 10.52 16.09
N ALA A 37 -13.57 9.52 15.27
CA ALA A 37 -12.19 9.22 14.89
C ALA A 37 -11.43 10.41 14.28
N SER A 38 -12.12 11.22 13.47
CA SER A 38 -11.50 12.38 12.81
C SER A 38 -10.96 13.44 13.77
N LYS A 39 -11.46 13.50 15.02
CA LYS A 39 -10.99 14.44 16.05
C LYS A 39 -9.59 14.07 16.59
N PHE A 40 -9.19 12.81 16.40
CA PHE A 40 -7.95 12.23 16.92
C PHE A 40 -6.92 11.97 15.81
N TYR A 41 -7.18 12.44 14.60
CA TYR A 41 -6.18 12.48 13.54
C TYR A 41 -5.35 13.76 13.60
N PRO A 42 -4.06 13.68 13.31
CA PRO A 42 -3.24 14.88 13.20
C PRO A 42 -3.82 15.87 12.19
N GLU A 43 -3.77 17.17 12.54
CA GLU A 43 -4.21 18.25 11.66
C GLU A 43 -3.66 18.08 10.24
N ARG A 44 -4.50 18.34 9.24
CA ARG A 44 -4.14 18.34 7.82
C ARG A 44 -4.35 19.71 7.24
N TRP A 45 -3.30 20.32 6.72
CA TRP A 45 -3.39 21.58 5.99
C TRP A 45 -3.76 21.30 4.54
N GLN A 46 -4.70 22.11 4.03
CA GLN A 46 -5.18 21.95 2.64
C GLN A 46 -4.31 22.75 1.67
N LEU A 47 -3.00 22.55 1.75
CA LEU A 47 -2.04 23.11 0.79
C LEU A 47 -2.09 22.28 -0.50
N ARG A 48 -2.07 22.97 -1.64
CA ARG A 48 -2.03 22.31 -2.96
C ARG A 48 -1.45 23.24 -4.02
N TRP A 49 -0.97 22.67 -5.10
CA TRP A 49 -0.58 23.40 -6.28
C TRP A 49 -1.74 23.60 -7.26
N ASP A 50 -1.80 24.78 -7.89
CA ASP A 50 -2.59 25.07 -9.07
C ASP A 50 -1.61 25.63 -10.14
N GLY A 51 -1.03 24.74 -10.94
CA GLY A 51 0.16 25.04 -11.72
C GLY A 51 1.35 25.34 -10.80
N ASP A 52 1.86 26.57 -10.86
CA ASP A 52 2.95 27.05 -10.01
C ASP A 52 2.46 27.90 -8.82
N ARG A 53 1.14 28.09 -8.70
CA ARG A 53 0.55 28.82 -7.57
C ARG A 53 0.33 27.89 -6.38
N LEU A 54 0.90 28.26 -5.24
CA LEU A 54 0.60 27.59 -3.97
C LEU A 54 -0.67 28.14 -3.38
N LEU A 55 -1.63 27.26 -3.09
CA LEU A 55 -2.94 27.63 -2.54
C LEU A 55 -3.12 27.06 -1.14
N ASP A 56 -3.70 27.86 -0.24
CA ASP A 56 -4.34 27.38 0.98
C ASP A 56 -5.86 27.20 0.70
N ALA A 57 -6.25 25.97 0.42
CA ALA A 57 -7.60 25.60 0.06
C ALA A 57 -8.54 25.47 1.29
N ALA A 58 -8.04 25.71 2.51
CA ALA A 58 -8.87 25.81 3.71
C ALA A 58 -9.72 27.08 3.71
N THR A 59 -9.31 28.13 2.99
CA THR A 59 -10.07 29.38 2.80
C THR A 59 -10.93 29.33 1.56
N LYS A 60 -12.02 30.08 1.55
CA LYS A 60 -12.94 30.21 0.40
C LYS A 60 -13.22 31.67 0.11
N PRO A 61 -12.74 32.22 -1.02
CA PRO A 61 -11.84 31.60 -1.99
C PRO A 61 -10.49 31.23 -1.40
N ALA A 62 -9.75 30.32 -2.07
CA ALA A 62 -8.45 29.86 -1.62
C ALA A 62 -7.40 30.99 -1.69
N ASN A 63 -6.66 31.22 -0.62
CA ASN A 63 -5.60 32.21 -0.60
C ASN A 63 -4.39 31.71 -1.41
N VAL A 64 -3.77 32.62 -2.17
CA VAL A 64 -2.49 32.37 -2.83
C VAL A 64 -1.35 32.65 -1.83
N ILE A 65 -0.41 31.73 -1.75
CA ILE A 65 0.76 31.85 -0.87
C ILE A 65 2.02 32.02 -1.76
N ASP A 66 2.88 32.95 -1.41
CA ASP A 66 4.21 33.03 -1.97
C ASP A 66 5.08 31.85 -1.47
N PRO A 67 5.44 30.88 -2.32
CA PRO A 67 6.17 29.69 -1.88
C PRO A 67 7.58 30.01 -1.36
N LYS A 68 8.15 31.16 -1.73
CA LYS A 68 9.48 31.59 -1.26
C LYS A 68 9.47 32.09 0.17
N THR A 69 8.41 32.78 0.58
CA THR A 69 8.30 33.42 1.90
C THR A 69 7.31 32.70 2.83
N GLY A 70 6.43 31.87 2.29
CA GLY A 70 5.35 31.20 3.02
C GLY A 70 4.22 32.12 3.47
N LYS A 71 4.17 33.36 2.92
CA LYS A 71 3.14 34.35 3.30
C LYS A 71 2.02 34.40 2.25
N VAL A 72 0.83 34.66 2.73
CA VAL A 72 -0.32 34.97 1.85
C VAL A 72 0.02 36.24 1.05
N ILE A 73 -0.30 36.21 -0.24
CA ILE A 73 -0.18 37.38 -1.13
C ILE A 73 -1.47 38.17 -1.03
N ASP A 74 -1.38 39.39 -0.52
CA ASP A 74 -2.55 40.24 -0.28
C ASP A 74 -3.36 40.46 -1.57
N GLY A 75 -4.65 40.21 -1.48
CA GLY A 75 -5.59 40.41 -2.58
C GLY A 75 -5.58 39.30 -3.64
N GLU A 76 -4.69 38.32 -3.58
CA GLU A 76 -4.67 37.19 -4.51
C GLU A 76 -5.41 35.98 -3.95
N THR A 77 -6.49 35.61 -4.62
CA THR A 77 -7.29 34.44 -4.28
C THR A 77 -7.71 33.64 -5.52
N VAL A 78 -8.07 32.39 -5.33
CA VAL A 78 -8.56 31.49 -6.39
C VAL A 78 -9.89 30.89 -5.94
N ASP A 79 -10.93 31.11 -6.74
CA ASP A 79 -12.22 30.42 -6.53
C ASP A 79 -12.15 29.01 -7.11
N LEU A 80 -11.87 28.04 -6.23
CA LEU A 80 -11.79 26.63 -6.60
C LEU A 80 -13.17 26.03 -6.92
N ASP A 81 -14.24 26.62 -6.40
CA ASP A 81 -15.61 26.15 -6.70
C ASP A 81 -16.02 26.56 -8.11
N ALA A 82 -15.61 27.77 -8.55
CA ALA A 82 -15.82 28.23 -9.94
C ALA A 82 -15.02 27.43 -10.98
N GLN A 83 -13.93 26.76 -10.56
CA GLN A 83 -13.14 25.90 -11.44
C GLN A 83 -13.69 24.47 -11.55
N LYS A 84 -14.69 24.10 -10.74
CA LYS A 84 -15.32 22.78 -10.79
C LYS A 84 -16.14 22.63 -12.06
N ARG A 85 -15.77 21.66 -12.89
CA ARG A 85 -16.63 21.23 -13.99
C ARG A 85 -17.65 20.19 -13.52
N THR A 86 -18.77 20.12 -14.18
CA THR A 86 -19.70 19.01 -14.00
C THR A 86 -19.08 17.75 -14.57
N ARG A 87 -19.04 16.69 -13.75
CA ARG A 87 -18.57 15.37 -14.23
C ARG A 87 -19.59 14.80 -15.21
N HIS A 88 -19.07 14.16 -16.24
CA HIS A 88 -19.90 13.39 -17.16
C HIS A 88 -20.42 12.13 -16.44
N GLU A 89 -21.66 11.71 -16.76
CA GLU A 89 -22.18 10.45 -16.23
C GLU A 89 -21.33 9.28 -16.76
N GLY A 90 -20.95 8.35 -15.86
CA GLY A 90 -20.07 7.23 -16.21
C GLY A 90 -18.62 7.60 -16.51
N GLU A 91 -18.19 8.82 -16.16
CA GLU A 91 -16.84 9.32 -16.43
C GLU A 91 -15.75 8.43 -15.84
N LEU A 92 -14.83 8.01 -16.71
CA LEU A 92 -13.58 7.34 -16.37
C LEU A 92 -12.43 8.34 -16.24
N GLU A 93 -12.23 9.20 -17.27
CA GLU A 93 -11.12 10.13 -17.31
C GLU A 93 -11.44 11.40 -18.13
N TYR A 94 -11.11 12.56 -17.58
CA TYR A 94 -11.17 13.85 -18.26
C TYR A 94 -9.77 14.26 -18.73
N CYS A 95 -9.66 14.65 -20.00
CA CYS A 95 -8.44 15.18 -20.58
C CYS A 95 -8.38 16.69 -20.49
N LYS A 96 -7.47 17.25 -19.70
CA LYS A 96 -7.30 18.70 -19.61
C LYS A 96 -6.83 19.35 -20.92
N ALA A 97 -6.00 18.65 -21.71
CA ALA A 97 -5.39 19.18 -22.93
C ALA A 97 -6.43 19.42 -24.04
N SER A 98 -7.37 18.49 -24.22
CA SER A 98 -8.41 18.57 -25.27
C SER A 98 -9.81 18.85 -24.75
N SER A 99 -10.02 18.89 -23.42
CA SER A 99 -11.33 18.93 -22.77
C SER A 99 -12.25 17.75 -23.13
N ALA A 100 -11.69 16.68 -23.65
CA ALA A 100 -12.44 15.45 -23.96
C ALA A 100 -12.64 14.59 -22.72
N VAL A 101 -13.68 13.73 -22.74
CA VAL A 101 -14.04 12.84 -21.64
C VAL A 101 -14.16 11.41 -22.14
N ALA A 102 -13.49 10.47 -21.51
CA ALA A 102 -13.72 9.05 -21.65
C ALA A 102 -14.74 8.58 -20.59
N PHE A 103 -15.78 7.86 -21.01
CA PHE A 103 -16.85 7.43 -20.11
C PHE A 103 -17.47 6.10 -20.54
N LEU A 104 -18.15 5.44 -19.59
CA LEU A 104 -18.94 4.24 -19.85
C LEU A 104 -20.43 4.55 -19.92
N ARG A 105 -21.10 3.90 -20.88
CA ARG A 105 -22.56 3.85 -20.98
C ARG A 105 -22.97 2.42 -21.35
N ASN A 106 -23.77 1.78 -20.52
CA ASN A 106 -24.19 0.37 -20.72
C ASN A 106 -22.98 -0.56 -20.97
N SER A 107 -21.96 -0.48 -20.14
CA SER A 107 -20.69 -1.21 -20.22
C SER A 107 -19.83 -0.93 -21.47
N ASN A 108 -20.27 -0.05 -22.38
CA ASN A 108 -19.50 0.34 -23.54
C ASN A 108 -18.72 1.61 -23.34
N LEU A 109 -17.54 1.69 -23.94
CA LEU A 109 -16.63 2.82 -23.89
C LEU A 109 -17.00 3.87 -24.92
N PHE A 110 -17.09 5.11 -24.49
CA PHE A 110 -17.35 6.30 -25.31
C PHE A 110 -16.30 7.38 -25.02
N VAL A 111 -16.15 8.27 -25.99
CA VAL A 111 -15.42 9.53 -25.84
C VAL A 111 -16.34 10.68 -26.27
N ALA A 112 -16.48 11.70 -25.41
CA ALA A 112 -17.08 12.99 -25.78
C ALA A 112 -15.97 14.01 -25.99
N SER A 113 -15.96 14.69 -27.15
CA SER A 113 -15.05 15.81 -27.43
C SER A 113 -15.56 17.12 -26.83
N ALA A 114 -14.72 18.16 -26.79
CA ALA A 114 -15.05 19.45 -26.18
C ALA A 114 -16.30 20.14 -26.78
N ASP A 115 -16.59 19.88 -28.04
CA ASP A 115 -17.79 20.39 -28.74
C ASP A 115 -19.05 19.55 -28.51
N GLY A 116 -18.95 18.51 -27.66
CA GLY A 116 -20.06 17.64 -27.29
C GLY A 116 -20.32 16.49 -28.28
N LYS A 117 -19.48 16.30 -29.29
CA LYS A 117 -19.60 15.16 -30.19
C LYS A 117 -19.17 13.88 -29.47
N GLU A 118 -20.05 12.87 -29.49
CA GLU A 118 -19.76 11.56 -28.90
C GLU A 118 -19.30 10.55 -29.95
N TYR A 119 -18.33 9.74 -29.54
CA TYR A 119 -17.79 8.61 -30.29
C TYR A 119 -17.98 7.34 -29.48
N GLN A 120 -18.64 6.35 -30.07
CA GLN A 120 -18.77 5.02 -29.46
C GLN A 120 -17.57 4.15 -29.88
N LEU A 121 -16.78 3.71 -28.90
CA LEU A 121 -15.55 2.94 -29.13
C LEU A 121 -15.79 1.44 -29.08
N SER A 122 -16.84 0.98 -28.39
CA SER A 122 -17.20 -0.43 -28.27
C SER A 122 -18.70 -0.64 -28.31
N SER A 123 -19.14 -1.86 -28.70
CA SER A 123 -20.56 -2.24 -28.78
C SER A 123 -20.87 -3.60 -28.13
N ASP A 124 -19.85 -4.33 -27.67
CA ASP A 124 -19.92 -5.65 -27.06
C ASP A 124 -19.58 -5.63 -25.56
N GLY A 125 -19.53 -4.43 -24.99
CA GLY A 125 -19.27 -4.24 -23.56
C GLY A 125 -20.29 -4.95 -22.68
N SER A 126 -19.81 -5.73 -21.73
CA SER A 126 -20.61 -6.56 -20.84
C SER A 126 -19.83 -6.88 -19.56
N ARG A 127 -20.39 -7.74 -18.70
CA ARG A 127 -19.64 -8.31 -17.57
C ARG A 127 -18.43 -9.14 -18.03
N GLU A 128 -18.55 -9.79 -19.20
CA GLU A 128 -17.48 -10.63 -19.77
C GLU A 128 -16.44 -9.82 -20.55
N ILE A 129 -16.87 -8.76 -21.22
CA ILE A 129 -16.01 -7.91 -22.05
C ILE A 129 -15.95 -6.51 -21.44
N VAL A 130 -14.82 -6.19 -20.82
CA VAL A 130 -14.64 -4.97 -20.04
C VAL A 130 -13.77 -3.98 -20.81
N TYR A 131 -14.19 -2.72 -20.88
CA TYR A 131 -13.49 -1.64 -21.55
C TYR A 131 -13.12 -0.50 -20.63
N GLY A 132 -11.93 0.08 -20.83
CA GLY A 132 -11.50 1.31 -20.19
C GLY A 132 -11.38 1.27 -18.67
N GLN A 133 -11.46 0.09 -18.06
CA GLN A 133 -11.31 -0.11 -16.63
C GLN A 133 -9.96 -0.80 -16.35
N SER A 134 -9.58 -0.86 -15.08
CA SER A 134 -8.40 -1.58 -14.62
C SER A 134 -8.50 -3.07 -15.02
N VAL A 135 -7.36 -3.68 -15.24
CA VAL A 135 -7.22 -5.07 -15.65
C VAL A 135 -6.25 -5.80 -14.72
N HIS A 136 -6.08 -7.12 -14.93
CA HIS A 136 -5.14 -7.94 -14.16
C HIS A 136 -5.34 -7.80 -12.65
N ARG A 137 -6.59 -7.59 -12.20
CA ARG A 137 -7.00 -7.47 -10.79
C ARG A 137 -6.22 -6.40 -10.01
N ASP A 138 -5.93 -5.28 -10.69
CA ASP A 138 -5.18 -4.14 -10.13
C ASP A 138 -3.71 -4.46 -9.77
N GLU A 139 -3.18 -5.58 -10.24
CA GLU A 139 -1.78 -5.93 -10.07
C GLU A 139 -0.85 -5.10 -10.97
N PHE A 140 0.46 -5.21 -10.77
CA PHE A 140 1.50 -4.55 -11.56
C PHE A 140 1.44 -3.01 -11.57
N GLY A 141 0.86 -2.41 -10.52
CA GLY A 141 0.68 -0.96 -10.43
C GLY A 141 -0.43 -0.40 -11.34
N ILE A 142 -1.31 -1.26 -11.86
CA ILE A 142 -2.47 -0.86 -12.65
C ILE A 142 -3.59 -0.41 -11.70
N TYR A 143 -4.17 0.76 -11.94
CA TYR A 143 -5.28 1.30 -11.16
C TYR A 143 -6.35 1.99 -12.02
N LYS A 144 -6.14 2.08 -13.34
CA LYS A 144 -7.07 2.65 -14.33
C LYS A 144 -6.91 1.95 -15.68
N GLY A 145 -7.87 2.16 -16.57
CA GLY A 145 -7.87 1.52 -17.88
C GLY A 145 -7.92 2.47 -19.08
N THR A 146 -7.77 3.80 -18.85
CA THR A 146 -7.73 4.82 -19.90
C THR A 146 -6.51 5.70 -19.76
N PHE A 147 -5.90 6.12 -20.89
CA PHE A 147 -4.63 6.86 -20.90
C PHE A 147 -4.63 7.83 -22.09
N TRP A 148 -4.86 9.12 -21.81
CA TRP A 148 -4.79 10.17 -22.83
C TRP A 148 -3.35 10.45 -23.28
N SER A 149 -3.17 10.69 -24.59
CA SER A 149 -1.92 11.22 -25.09
C SER A 149 -1.63 12.62 -24.52
N PRO A 150 -0.39 13.09 -24.46
CA PRO A 150 -0.04 14.39 -23.89
C PRO A 150 -0.77 15.57 -24.53
N ASP A 151 -1.06 15.51 -25.82
CA ASP A 151 -1.84 16.50 -26.56
C ASP A 151 -3.37 16.30 -26.46
N GLY A 152 -3.81 15.20 -25.84
CA GLY A 152 -5.22 14.83 -25.67
C GLY A 152 -5.94 14.44 -26.97
N GLN A 153 -5.20 14.15 -28.06
CA GLN A 153 -5.81 13.79 -29.34
C GLN A 153 -6.05 12.30 -29.49
N GLN A 154 -5.44 11.48 -28.63
CA GLN A 154 -5.60 10.03 -28.66
C GLN A 154 -5.85 9.50 -27.24
N LEU A 155 -6.64 8.41 -27.17
CA LEU A 155 -6.95 7.67 -25.95
C LEU A 155 -6.49 6.23 -26.10
N ALA A 156 -5.48 5.80 -25.35
CA ALA A 156 -5.21 4.39 -25.17
C ALA A 156 -6.12 3.82 -24.08
N PHE A 157 -6.61 2.59 -24.26
CA PHE A 157 -7.50 1.96 -23.29
C PHE A 157 -7.33 0.43 -23.29
N TYR A 158 -7.56 -0.17 -22.12
CA TYR A 158 -7.64 -1.62 -21.99
C TYR A 158 -8.99 -2.15 -22.45
N ARG A 159 -8.95 -3.31 -23.13
CA ARG A 159 -10.07 -4.22 -23.34
C ARG A 159 -9.71 -5.57 -22.72
N MET A 160 -10.52 -6.04 -21.78
CA MET A 160 -10.34 -7.33 -21.13
C MET A 160 -11.48 -8.26 -21.51
N ASP A 161 -11.14 -9.42 -22.05
CA ASP A 161 -12.04 -10.55 -22.25
C ASP A 161 -11.84 -11.54 -21.10
N GLN A 162 -12.83 -11.68 -20.26
CA GLN A 162 -12.87 -12.63 -19.14
C GLN A 162 -14.00 -13.66 -19.29
N SER A 163 -14.52 -13.87 -20.52
CA SER A 163 -15.59 -14.84 -20.78
C SER A 163 -15.20 -16.27 -20.41
N MET A 164 -13.93 -16.62 -20.55
CA MET A 164 -13.37 -17.92 -20.20
C MET A 164 -13.01 -18.09 -18.71
N VAL A 165 -13.03 -17.02 -17.92
CA VAL A 165 -12.70 -17.07 -16.49
C VAL A 165 -13.87 -17.67 -15.71
N ALA A 166 -13.56 -18.57 -14.79
CA ALA A 166 -14.56 -19.18 -13.92
C ALA A 166 -15.27 -18.15 -13.03
N ASP A 167 -16.55 -18.38 -12.82
CA ASP A 167 -17.34 -17.60 -11.88
C ASP A 167 -17.20 -18.17 -10.47
N TYR A 168 -16.86 -17.30 -9.52
CA TYR A 168 -16.99 -17.60 -8.11
C TYR A 168 -18.41 -17.20 -7.64
N PRO A 169 -19.21 -18.13 -7.05
CA PRO A 169 -20.61 -17.88 -6.74
C PRO A 169 -20.78 -17.04 -5.48
N GLN A 170 -20.73 -15.71 -5.61
CA GLN A 170 -21.17 -14.81 -4.52
C GLN A 170 -22.69 -14.82 -4.41
N VAL A 171 -23.21 -14.60 -3.19
CA VAL A 171 -24.64 -14.59 -2.91
C VAL A 171 -25.06 -13.27 -2.29
N ASN A 172 -26.04 -12.60 -2.89
CA ASN A 172 -26.74 -11.48 -2.28
C ASN A 172 -27.89 -11.99 -1.41
N THR A 173 -27.82 -11.75 -0.10
CA THR A 173 -28.81 -12.21 0.89
C THR A 173 -29.68 -11.06 1.43
N PHE A 174 -29.61 -9.85 0.89
CA PHE A 174 -30.37 -8.68 1.39
C PHE A 174 -31.73 -8.51 0.73
N GLU A 175 -32.05 -9.31 -0.27
CA GLU A 175 -33.37 -9.35 -0.89
C GLU A 175 -34.21 -10.47 -0.30
N ARG A 176 -35.53 -10.43 -0.55
CA ARG A 176 -36.44 -11.46 -0.05
C ARG A 176 -36.07 -12.85 -0.56
N GLU A 177 -35.69 -12.95 -1.82
CA GLU A 177 -35.11 -14.16 -2.43
C GLU A 177 -33.63 -13.92 -2.66
N ALA A 178 -32.79 -14.76 -2.07
CA ALA A 178 -31.36 -14.65 -2.26
C ALA A 178 -31.01 -14.90 -3.73
N THR A 179 -30.13 -14.06 -4.29
CA THR A 179 -29.71 -14.12 -5.70
C THR A 179 -28.23 -14.36 -5.84
N LEU A 180 -27.81 -14.98 -6.94
CA LEU A 180 -26.40 -15.09 -7.28
C LEU A 180 -25.87 -13.73 -7.78
N ALA A 181 -24.69 -13.34 -7.30
CA ALA A 181 -23.94 -12.18 -7.74
C ALA A 181 -22.47 -12.60 -8.00
N PRO A 182 -22.23 -13.47 -9.01
CA PRO A 182 -20.93 -14.12 -9.17
C PRO A 182 -19.83 -13.15 -9.59
N ASP A 183 -18.62 -13.36 -9.09
CA ASP A 183 -17.40 -12.66 -9.49
C ASP A 183 -16.57 -13.52 -10.45
N LYS A 184 -15.96 -12.90 -11.48
CA LYS A 184 -14.93 -13.55 -12.28
C LYS A 184 -13.67 -13.69 -11.45
N TYR A 185 -13.28 -14.93 -11.13
CA TYR A 185 -12.16 -15.20 -10.26
C TYR A 185 -11.24 -16.30 -10.81
N PRO A 186 -10.13 -15.92 -11.49
CA PRO A 186 -9.16 -16.87 -12.01
C PRO A 186 -8.28 -17.38 -10.88
N MET A 187 -8.49 -18.60 -10.40
CA MET A 187 -7.63 -19.21 -9.37
C MET A 187 -6.32 -19.70 -9.96
N ALA A 188 -5.27 -19.77 -9.15
CA ALA A 188 -3.95 -20.24 -9.55
C ALA A 188 -4.02 -21.58 -10.30
N GLY A 189 -3.32 -21.67 -11.44
CA GLY A 189 -3.33 -22.85 -12.32
C GLY A 189 -4.55 -22.97 -13.22
N MET A 190 -5.54 -22.06 -13.12
CA MET A 190 -6.75 -22.05 -13.96
C MET A 190 -6.61 -21.07 -15.12
N THR A 191 -7.59 -21.10 -16.03
CA THR A 191 -7.66 -20.19 -17.17
C THR A 191 -7.86 -18.75 -16.70
N SER A 192 -7.00 -17.85 -17.21
CA SER A 192 -7.04 -16.41 -16.94
C SER A 192 -7.69 -15.64 -18.10
N HIS A 193 -7.96 -14.36 -17.85
CA HIS A 193 -8.50 -13.43 -18.84
C HIS A 193 -7.45 -13.03 -19.90
N LYS A 194 -7.92 -12.46 -21.01
CA LYS A 194 -7.11 -11.94 -22.10
C LYS A 194 -7.27 -10.43 -22.19
N VAL A 195 -6.16 -9.72 -22.27
CA VAL A 195 -6.16 -8.25 -22.36
C VAL A 195 -5.58 -7.80 -23.69
N THR A 196 -6.21 -6.80 -24.29
CA THR A 196 -5.70 -6.07 -25.45
C THR A 196 -5.74 -4.57 -25.18
N VAL A 197 -4.98 -3.80 -25.97
CA VAL A 197 -4.94 -2.33 -25.84
C VAL A 197 -5.42 -1.71 -27.16
N GLY A 198 -6.46 -0.88 -27.07
CA GLY A 198 -6.94 -0.05 -28.17
C GLY A 198 -6.41 1.37 -28.07
N ILE A 199 -6.24 2.03 -29.22
CA ILE A 199 -5.92 3.46 -29.33
C ILE A 199 -6.98 4.11 -30.20
N PHE A 200 -7.77 5.00 -29.61
CA PHE A 200 -8.74 5.82 -30.32
C PHE A 200 -8.15 7.18 -30.69
N SER A 201 -8.44 7.67 -31.89
CA SER A 201 -8.00 9.01 -32.36
C SER A 201 -9.22 9.92 -32.56
N LEU A 202 -9.22 11.08 -31.89
CA LEU A 202 -10.23 12.15 -32.07
C LEU A 202 -10.23 12.68 -33.49
N ALA A 203 -9.04 12.82 -34.12
CA ALA A 203 -8.91 13.37 -35.45
C ALA A 203 -9.55 12.50 -36.54
N THR A 204 -9.49 11.18 -36.40
CA THR A 204 -10.03 10.23 -37.40
C THR A 204 -11.34 9.60 -36.98
N GLY A 205 -11.70 9.64 -35.69
CA GLY A 205 -12.85 8.94 -35.12
C GLY A 205 -12.71 7.40 -35.18
N LYS A 206 -11.49 6.88 -35.32
CA LYS A 206 -11.21 5.44 -35.46
C LYS A 206 -10.38 4.91 -34.30
N THR A 207 -10.57 3.62 -34.02
CA THR A 207 -9.76 2.85 -33.09
C THR A 207 -8.86 1.89 -33.84
N VAL A 208 -7.61 1.77 -33.42
CA VAL A 208 -6.69 0.69 -33.80
C VAL A 208 -6.33 -0.10 -32.55
N TYR A 209 -6.12 -1.40 -32.70
CA TYR A 209 -5.64 -2.24 -31.59
C TYR A 209 -4.16 -2.56 -31.78
N LEU A 210 -3.42 -2.65 -30.67
CA LEU A 210 -2.02 -3.05 -30.73
C LEU A 210 -1.89 -4.51 -31.17
N ASP A 211 -0.94 -4.77 -32.07
CA ASP A 211 -0.68 -6.10 -32.59
C ASP A 211 0.24 -6.89 -31.65
N PHE A 212 -0.37 -7.54 -30.67
CA PHE A 212 0.32 -8.43 -29.73
C PHE A 212 0.41 -9.87 -30.20
N GLY A 213 -0.35 -10.25 -31.25
CA GLY A 213 -0.68 -11.65 -31.52
C GLY A 213 -1.65 -12.23 -30.48
N ASP A 214 -1.47 -13.47 -30.05
CA ASP A 214 -2.32 -14.11 -29.02
C ASP A 214 -2.01 -13.56 -27.63
N PRO A 215 -2.98 -12.90 -26.93
CA PRO A 215 -2.79 -12.37 -25.58
C PRO A 215 -2.93 -13.41 -24.46
N THR A 216 -3.10 -14.70 -24.79
CA THR A 216 -3.26 -15.77 -23.81
C THR A 216 -2.02 -15.89 -22.93
N ASP A 217 -2.21 -15.97 -21.61
CA ASP A 217 -1.14 -16.14 -20.61
C ASP A 217 -0.05 -15.06 -20.67
N ARG A 218 -0.49 -13.83 -20.94
CA ARG A 218 0.37 -12.64 -21.01
C ARG A 218 -0.30 -11.46 -20.31
N TYR A 219 0.51 -10.61 -19.68
CA TYR A 219 0.06 -9.40 -19.01
C TYR A 219 0.64 -8.18 -19.70
N PHE A 220 -0.19 -7.15 -19.91
CA PHE A 220 0.19 -5.89 -20.56
C PHE A 220 -0.01 -4.75 -19.58
N THR A 221 1.08 -4.12 -19.16
CA THR A 221 1.09 -3.24 -17.99
C THR A 221 1.79 -1.91 -18.26
N ASN A 222 1.56 -0.93 -17.40
CA ASN A 222 2.35 0.30 -17.32
C ASN A 222 2.46 1.07 -18.62
N ILE A 223 1.30 1.38 -19.22
CA ILE A 223 1.18 2.15 -20.45
C ILE A 223 1.77 3.57 -20.26
N ALA A 224 2.61 3.99 -21.21
CA ALA A 224 3.18 5.32 -21.28
C ALA A 224 3.16 5.87 -22.70
N TRP A 225 2.80 7.13 -22.87
CA TRP A 225 2.88 7.83 -24.15
C TRP A 225 4.24 8.48 -24.35
N ALA A 226 4.76 8.45 -25.57
CA ALA A 226 5.79 9.39 -25.99
C ALA A 226 5.25 10.82 -25.91
N PRO A 227 6.08 11.83 -25.61
CA PRO A 227 5.66 13.23 -25.52
C PRO A 227 5.03 13.78 -26.81
N ASP A 228 5.36 13.21 -27.97
CA ASP A 228 4.80 13.60 -29.29
C ASP A 228 3.48 12.87 -29.65
N GLY A 229 3.00 11.98 -28.78
CA GLY A 229 1.75 11.22 -28.98
C GLY A 229 1.81 10.17 -30.11
N LYS A 230 2.98 9.87 -30.70
CA LYS A 230 3.09 8.96 -31.85
C LYS A 230 3.45 7.53 -31.48
N THR A 231 4.03 7.33 -30.31
CA THR A 231 4.48 6.03 -29.83
C THR A 231 3.85 5.73 -28.47
N LEU A 232 3.32 4.54 -28.32
CA LEU A 232 2.87 3.98 -27.05
C LEU A 232 3.89 2.97 -26.55
N TYR A 233 4.25 3.07 -25.29
CA TYR A 233 5.13 2.14 -24.58
C TYR A 233 4.35 1.36 -23.55
N LEU A 234 4.69 0.10 -23.35
CA LEU A 234 4.16 -0.73 -22.27
C LEU A 234 5.11 -1.87 -21.94
N TYR A 235 4.92 -2.44 -20.76
CA TYR A 235 5.57 -3.68 -20.41
C TYR A 235 4.67 -4.87 -20.74
N GLU A 236 5.26 -5.86 -21.38
CA GLU A 236 4.68 -7.19 -21.52
C GLU A 236 5.35 -8.11 -20.48
N LEU A 237 4.55 -8.92 -19.77
CA LEU A 237 5.01 -9.88 -18.78
C LEU A 237 4.39 -11.25 -19.11
N ASN A 238 5.20 -12.32 -19.10
CA ASN A 238 4.70 -13.68 -19.25
C ASN A 238 3.90 -14.14 -18.01
N ARG A 239 3.11 -15.19 -18.13
CA ARG A 239 2.29 -15.71 -17.02
C ARG A 239 3.13 -16.17 -15.83
N ASP A 240 4.29 -16.79 -16.05
CA ASP A 240 5.23 -17.17 -14.98
C ASP A 240 5.86 -15.96 -14.28
N GLN A 241 5.61 -14.75 -14.78
CA GLN A 241 6.05 -13.47 -14.22
C GLN A 241 7.57 -13.38 -14.00
N ASN A 242 8.35 -14.14 -14.74
CA ASN A 242 9.81 -14.18 -14.65
C ASN A 242 10.52 -13.57 -15.86
N HIS A 243 9.76 -13.12 -16.86
CA HIS A 243 10.25 -12.50 -18.08
C HIS A 243 9.38 -11.32 -18.50
N THR A 244 9.97 -10.13 -18.56
CA THR A 244 9.27 -8.92 -19.05
C THR A 244 10.05 -8.25 -20.16
N THR A 245 9.31 -7.66 -21.12
CA THR A 245 9.85 -6.77 -22.16
C THR A 245 9.25 -5.38 -22.04
N LEU A 246 10.01 -4.36 -22.41
CA LEU A 246 9.52 -2.99 -22.65
C LEU A 246 9.41 -2.79 -24.16
N ASP A 247 8.21 -2.60 -24.64
CA ASP A 247 7.88 -2.56 -26.05
C ASP A 247 7.32 -1.21 -26.48
N ALA A 248 7.69 -0.80 -27.71
CA ALA A 248 7.22 0.42 -28.37
C ALA A 248 6.28 0.07 -29.54
N TYR A 249 5.16 0.77 -29.63
CA TYR A 249 4.14 0.59 -30.66
C TYR A 249 3.82 1.90 -31.37
N ASP A 250 3.62 1.82 -32.70
CA ASP A 250 3.12 2.95 -33.51
C ASP A 250 1.65 3.20 -33.16
N ALA A 251 1.34 4.39 -32.66
CA ALA A 251 0.00 4.72 -32.18
C ALA A 251 -1.06 4.82 -33.29
N SER A 252 -0.63 5.04 -34.55
CA SER A 252 -1.54 5.18 -35.68
C SER A 252 -1.93 3.85 -36.33
N THR A 253 -1.06 2.84 -36.22
CA THR A 253 -1.23 1.53 -36.87
C THR A 253 -1.39 0.38 -35.90
N GLY A 254 -1.03 0.57 -34.63
CA GLY A 254 -0.98 -0.48 -33.60
C GLY A 254 0.20 -1.46 -33.77
N ARG A 255 1.06 -1.27 -34.76
CA ARG A 255 2.17 -2.17 -35.05
C ARG A 255 3.30 -2.02 -34.05
N LYS A 256 3.84 -3.13 -33.57
CA LYS A 256 5.06 -3.15 -32.75
C LYS A 256 6.25 -2.61 -33.55
N LEU A 257 6.91 -1.60 -33.03
CA LEU A 257 8.09 -0.98 -33.64
C LEU A 257 9.36 -1.73 -33.23
N ARG A 258 9.52 -1.97 -31.92
CA ARG A 258 10.70 -2.64 -31.35
C ARG A 258 10.47 -3.04 -29.90
N THR A 259 11.31 -3.94 -29.41
CA THR A 259 11.55 -4.18 -28.00
C THR A 259 12.78 -3.37 -27.58
N LEU A 260 12.64 -2.52 -26.56
CA LEU A 260 13.73 -1.67 -26.05
C LEU A 260 14.58 -2.38 -25.01
N ARG A 261 13.93 -3.23 -24.21
CA ARG A 261 14.56 -3.90 -23.08
C ARG A 261 13.87 -5.23 -22.78
N GLU A 262 14.65 -6.15 -22.27
CA GLU A 262 14.21 -7.42 -21.73
C GLU A 262 14.80 -7.63 -20.34
N GLU A 263 14.01 -8.17 -19.40
CA GLU A 263 14.48 -8.55 -18.07
C GLU A 263 13.96 -9.95 -17.72
N ARG A 264 14.85 -10.78 -17.19
CA ARG A 264 14.55 -12.12 -16.74
C ARG A 264 15.00 -12.32 -15.30
N SER A 265 14.31 -13.17 -14.57
CA SER A 265 14.66 -13.59 -13.22
C SER A 265 14.49 -15.10 -13.11
N ASP A 266 15.23 -15.70 -12.20
CA ASP A 266 15.04 -17.10 -11.78
C ASP A 266 13.87 -17.26 -10.80
N LYS A 267 13.28 -16.14 -10.34
CA LYS A 267 12.12 -16.09 -9.48
C LYS A 267 11.02 -15.30 -10.20
N TYR A 268 10.90 -14.01 -9.91
CA TYR A 268 9.92 -13.14 -10.57
C TYR A 268 10.46 -11.73 -10.81
N VAL A 269 9.81 -11.01 -11.71
CA VAL A 269 9.98 -9.59 -11.98
C VAL A 269 8.66 -8.85 -11.78
N GLU A 270 8.71 -7.62 -11.29
CA GLU A 270 7.51 -6.80 -11.06
C GLU A 270 7.64 -5.45 -11.75
N PRO A 271 7.09 -5.28 -12.96
CA PRO A 271 7.00 -3.97 -13.61
C PRO A 271 5.87 -3.16 -12.96
N LEU A 272 6.19 -2.36 -11.92
CA LEU A 272 5.20 -1.62 -11.13
C LEU A 272 5.03 -0.17 -11.58
N HIS A 273 5.90 0.34 -12.46
CA HIS A 273 5.92 1.74 -12.86
C HIS A 273 6.09 1.90 -14.37
N PRO A 274 5.34 2.81 -15.01
CA PRO A 274 5.58 3.15 -16.40
C PRO A 274 6.93 3.87 -16.55
N ILE A 275 7.46 3.89 -17.76
CA ILE A 275 8.59 4.76 -18.11
C ILE A 275 8.19 6.23 -17.98
N THR A 276 9.14 7.09 -17.62
CA THR A 276 8.88 8.53 -17.44
C THR A 276 9.86 9.34 -18.28
N PHE A 277 9.36 10.05 -19.29
CA PHE A 277 10.15 10.88 -20.18
C PHE A 277 10.73 12.10 -19.48
N LEU A 278 11.94 12.52 -19.90
CA LEU A 278 12.53 13.76 -19.41
C LEU A 278 11.80 14.96 -20.04
N PRO A 279 11.29 15.94 -19.28
CA PRO A 279 10.53 17.06 -19.84
C PRO A 279 11.35 18.03 -20.70
N TRP A 280 12.68 17.90 -20.73
CA TRP A 280 13.60 18.69 -21.55
C TRP A 280 14.28 17.88 -22.67
N ASP A 281 13.98 16.60 -22.80
CA ASP A 281 14.58 15.70 -23.79
C ASP A 281 13.68 14.49 -24.04
N ASN A 282 12.79 14.61 -25.02
CA ASN A 282 11.81 13.57 -25.41
C ASN A 282 12.43 12.33 -26.07
N THR A 283 13.74 12.31 -26.23
CA THR A 283 14.47 11.13 -26.70
C THR A 283 14.97 10.24 -25.56
N LYS A 284 14.70 10.62 -24.30
CA LYS A 284 15.19 9.91 -23.12
C LYS A 284 14.11 9.76 -22.06
N PHE A 285 14.14 8.65 -21.37
CA PHE A 285 13.23 8.35 -20.26
C PHE A 285 13.94 7.63 -19.11
N ILE A 286 13.34 7.73 -17.92
CA ILE A 286 13.72 6.96 -16.74
C ILE A 286 12.87 5.69 -16.69
N TYR A 287 13.51 4.58 -16.35
CA TYR A 287 12.83 3.32 -16.03
C TYR A 287 13.35 2.74 -14.71
N TRP A 288 12.59 1.81 -14.15
CA TRP A 288 12.88 1.15 -12.88
C TRP A 288 13.45 -0.25 -13.12
N SER A 289 14.39 -0.68 -12.30
CA SER A 289 14.89 -2.06 -12.33
C SER A 289 15.50 -2.47 -11.00
N TRP A 290 15.47 -3.79 -10.76
CA TRP A 290 16.07 -4.49 -9.61
C TRP A 290 17.35 -5.22 -9.98
N LYS A 291 17.90 -4.98 -11.15
CA LYS A 291 18.99 -5.79 -11.72
C LYS A 291 20.27 -5.79 -10.88
N ASP A 292 20.46 -4.79 -9.99
CA ASP A 292 21.58 -4.74 -9.04
C ASP A 292 21.20 -5.24 -7.63
N GLY A 293 19.99 -5.81 -7.47
CA GLY A 293 19.47 -6.32 -6.20
C GLY A 293 18.61 -5.34 -5.41
N PHE A 294 18.53 -4.06 -5.83
CA PHE A 294 17.70 -3.03 -5.20
C PHE A 294 16.90 -2.26 -6.25
N LYS A 295 15.75 -1.70 -5.85
CA LYS A 295 14.90 -0.92 -6.75
C LYS A 295 15.52 0.45 -7.03
N HIS A 296 16.10 0.60 -8.22
CA HIS A 296 16.79 1.81 -8.65
C HIS A 296 16.30 2.35 -9.98
N LEU A 297 16.68 3.60 -10.26
CA LEU A 297 16.37 4.33 -11.49
C LEU A 297 17.52 4.23 -12.49
N TYR A 298 17.14 4.06 -13.75
CA TYR A 298 18.04 3.96 -14.89
C TYR A 298 17.59 4.91 -16.01
N LEU A 299 18.53 5.40 -16.80
CA LEU A 299 18.25 6.25 -17.96
C LEU A 299 18.44 5.45 -19.25
N MET A 300 17.47 5.57 -20.16
CA MET A 300 17.48 4.93 -21.49
C MET A 300 17.04 5.93 -22.55
N ASP A 301 17.49 5.72 -23.79
CA ASP A 301 16.97 6.45 -24.94
C ASP A 301 15.85 5.68 -25.65
N ILE A 302 15.14 6.36 -26.57
CA ILE A 302 14.01 5.77 -27.32
C ILE A 302 14.44 4.66 -28.30
N GLU A 303 15.73 4.48 -28.55
CA GLU A 303 16.27 3.40 -29.35
C GLU A 303 16.58 2.12 -28.54
N GLY A 304 16.40 2.20 -27.21
CA GLY A 304 16.66 1.09 -26.28
C GLY A 304 18.09 1.02 -25.75
N LYS A 305 18.91 2.05 -26.00
CA LYS A 305 20.26 2.12 -25.43
C LYS A 305 20.19 2.60 -23.99
N GLU A 306 20.66 1.78 -23.06
CA GLU A 306 20.85 2.20 -21.68
C GLU A 306 22.00 3.21 -21.57
N LEU A 307 21.69 4.37 -21.00
CA LEU A 307 22.64 5.47 -20.82
C LEU A 307 23.29 5.46 -19.44
N GLY A 308 22.77 4.64 -18.53
CA GLY A 308 23.37 4.34 -17.25
C GLY A 308 22.42 4.33 -16.07
N GLN A 309 22.90 3.79 -14.97
CA GLN A 309 22.22 3.78 -13.67
C GLN A 309 22.28 5.18 -13.04
N LEU A 310 21.15 5.68 -12.55
CA LEU A 310 21.01 7.00 -11.94
C LEU A 310 21.16 6.97 -10.42
N THR A 311 20.67 5.91 -9.78
CA THR A 311 20.76 5.69 -8.33
C THR A 311 21.36 4.32 -8.05
N SER A 312 22.09 4.18 -6.93
CA SER A 312 22.73 2.92 -6.53
C SER A 312 22.97 2.89 -5.03
N GLY A 313 23.04 1.71 -4.45
CA GLY A 313 23.28 1.48 -3.03
C GLY A 313 22.42 0.35 -2.46
N LYS A 314 22.63 -0.02 -1.20
CA LYS A 314 21.82 -1.04 -0.51
C LYS A 314 20.55 -0.42 0.10
N TRP A 315 19.77 0.21 -0.72
CA TRP A 315 18.52 0.89 -0.39
C TRP A 315 17.67 1.02 -1.65
N VAL A 316 16.40 1.36 -1.50
CA VAL A 316 15.44 1.45 -2.62
C VAL A 316 14.97 2.88 -2.87
N VAL A 317 14.69 3.18 -4.13
CA VAL A 317 13.86 4.34 -4.51
C VAL A 317 12.40 3.95 -4.30
N LYS A 318 11.64 4.77 -3.57
CA LYS A 318 10.19 4.56 -3.35
C LYS A 318 9.35 5.27 -4.40
N GLU A 319 9.79 6.46 -4.82
CA GLU A 319 9.01 7.29 -5.72
C GLU A 319 9.89 8.17 -6.60
N LEU A 320 9.50 8.34 -7.84
CA LEU A 320 9.93 9.42 -8.73
C LEU A 320 8.82 10.48 -8.73
N VAL A 321 8.96 11.49 -7.87
CA VAL A 321 7.94 12.53 -7.67
C VAL A 321 7.75 13.38 -8.91
N GLY A 322 8.85 13.67 -9.63
CA GLY A 322 8.84 14.45 -10.85
C GLY A 322 10.21 15.10 -11.14
N PHE A 323 10.18 16.21 -11.87
CA PHE A 323 11.39 16.84 -12.36
C PHE A 323 11.44 18.33 -12.03
N CYS A 324 12.66 18.86 -11.91
CA CYS A 324 12.98 20.28 -11.95
C CYS A 324 13.74 20.58 -13.25
N PRO A 325 13.07 21.02 -14.34
CA PRO A 325 13.69 21.27 -15.64
C PRO A 325 14.82 22.30 -15.59
N ALA A 326 14.66 23.35 -14.76
CA ALA A 326 15.65 24.42 -14.61
C ALA A 326 17.03 23.94 -14.12
N THR A 327 17.07 22.82 -13.37
CA THR A 327 18.30 22.22 -12.87
C THR A 327 18.62 20.87 -13.53
N LYS A 328 17.78 20.40 -14.45
CA LYS A 328 17.85 19.07 -15.08
C LYS A 328 17.98 17.95 -14.06
N SER A 329 17.16 18.04 -13.00
CA SER A 329 17.16 17.10 -11.87
C SER A 329 15.83 16.41 -11.76
N ALA A 330 15.85 15.19 -11.20
CA ALA A 330 14.66 14.50 -10.70
C ALA A 330 14.49 14.77 -9.19
N ILE A 331 13.25 14.75 -8.72
CA ILE A 331 12.91 14.73 -7.30
C ILE A 331 12.43 13.31 -7.00
N ILE A 332 13.07 12.68 -6.02
CA ILE A 332 12.84 11.27 -5.67
C ILE A 332 12.65 11.11 -4.15
N ILE A 333 11.90 10.11 -3.77
CA ILE A 333 11.81 9.65 -2.38
C ILE A 333 12.53 8.32 -2.26
N THR A 334 13.41 8.19 -1.26
CA THR A 334 14.25 7.00 -1.10
C THR A 334 14.34 6.57 0.36
N LYS A 335 14.83 5.35 0.57
CA LYS A 335 15.20 4.82 1.89
C LYS A 335 16.72 4.92 2.16
N GLU A 336 17.44 5.79 1.48
CA GLU A 336 18.89 5.96 1.62
C GLU A 336 19.31 6.37 3.04
N ALA A 337 18.49 7.16 3.75
CA ALA A 337 18.78 7.60 5.12
C ALA A 337 18.56 6.51 6.18
N GLY A 338 17.87 5.43 5.85
CA GLY A 338 17.61 4.28 6.73
C GLY A 338 16.36 3.52 6.36
N ASP A 339 16.33 2.24 6.68
CA ASP A 339 15.27 1.31 6.30
C ASP A 339 13.87 1.71 6.80
N LEU A 340 13.79 2.42 7.92
CA LEU A 340 12.54 2.89 8.51
C LEU A 340 12.11 4.27 8.05
N GLN A 341 12.94 4.96 7.26
CA GLN A 341 12.73 6.35 6.85
C GLN A 341 12.37 6.45 5.37
N ARG A 342 11.72 7.56 4.98
CA ARG A 342 11.47 7.96 3.61
C ARG A 342 11.84 9.43 3.47
N ASN A 343 12.87 9.73 2.67
CA ASN A 343 13.40 11.08 2.56
C ASN A 343 13.43 11.57 1.11
N ILE A 344 13.30 12.88 0.94
CA ILE A 344 13.21 13.56 -0.35
C ILE A 344 14.58 14.00 -0.80
N TYR A 345 14.98 13.59 -2.00
CA TYR A 345 16.25 14.00 -2.60
C TYR A 345 16.02 14.64 -3.97
N ARG A 346 16.84 15.64 -4.27
CA ARG A 346 17.08 16.07 -5.62
C ARG A 346 18.22 15.25 -6.21
N LEU A 347 17.98 14.59 -7.32
CA LEU A 347 18.93 13.80 -8.10
C LEU A 347 19.34 14.58 -9.34
N ASP A 348 20.59 15.04 -9.43
CA ASP A 348 21.17 15.61 -10.64
C ASP A 348 21.42 14.48 -11.66
N LEU A 349 20.73 14.52 -12.80
CA LEU A 349 20.78 13.42 -13.78
C LEU A 349 22.11 13.30 -14.53
N LYS A 350 22.93 14.36 -14.55
CA LYS A 350 24.24 14.37 -15.20
C LYS A 350 25.33 13.84 -14.26
N THR A 351 25.38 14.37 -13.05
CA THR A 351 26.44 14.05 -12.07
C THR A 351 26.06 12.89 -11.16
N LYS A 352 24.78 12.49 -11.16
CA LYS A 352 24.16 11.49 -10.26
C LYS A 352 24.25 11.85 -8.78
N LYS A 353 24.61 13.10 -8.47
CA LYS A 353 24.66 13.62 -7.11
C LYS A 353 23.25 13.74 -6.55
N ARG A 354 23.04 13.18 -5.35
CA ARG A 354 21.82 13.36 -4.55
C ARG A 354 22.03 14.47 -3.53
N THR A 355 21.03 15.30 -3.34
CA THR A 355 20.99 16.36 -2.34
C THR A 355 19.73 16.24 -1.54
N LEU A 356 19.85 16.04 -0.23
CA LEU A 356 18.71 15.95 0.69
C LEU A 356 17.93 17.29 0.67
N LEU A 357 16.61 17.22 0.60
CA LEU A 357 15.72 18.39 0.55
C LEU A 357 14.85 18.55 1.80
N ASP A 358 14.85 17.58 2.67
CA ASP A 358 14.09 17.55 3.93
C ASP A 358 15.00 17.59 5.16
N ASN A 359 14.47 17.26 6.35
CA ASN A 359 15.21 17.29 7.61
C ASN A 359 16.02 16.00 7.89
N GLY A 360 15.98 15.00 7.01
CA GLY A 360 16.68 13.72 7.13
C GLY A 360 16.10 12.76 8.16
N ARG A 361 14.90 13.01 8.69
CA ARG A 361 14.25 12.19 9.72
C ARG A 361 12.79 11.93 9.39
N GLY A 362 12.31 10.73 9.70
CA GLY A 362 10.89 10.40 9.56
C GLY A 362 10.50 9.93 8.18
N CYS A 363 9.20 10.02 7.90
CA CYS A 363 8.58 9.57 6.66
C CYS A 363 7.94 10.75 5.93
N HIS A 364 8.53 11.13 4.80
CA HIS A 364 8.14 12.28 3.99
C HIS A 364 7.33 11.87 2.77
N SER A 365 6.46 12.76 2.33
CA SER A 365 5.79 12.76 1.03
C SER A 365 5.94 14.13 0.38
N ALA A 366 5.96 14.18 -0.96
CA ALA A 366 6.22 15.40 -1.70
C ALA A 366 5.19 15.63 -2.80
N GLU A 367 4.76 16.88 -2.97
CA GLU A 367 3.95 17.33 -4.10
C GLU A 367 4.65 18.51 -4.78
N LEU A 368 4.96 18.39 -6.09
CA LEU A 368 5.73 19.35 -6.85
C LEU A 368 4.86 20.42 -7.51
N SER A 369 5.33 21.68 -7.58
CA SER A 369 4.82 22.69 -8.51
C SER A 369 5.02 22.25 -9.97
N ALA A 370 4.22 22.75 -10.90
CA ALA A 370 4.29 22.35 -12.31
C ALA A 370 5.66 22.58 -12.94
N ASP A 371 6.36 23.65 -12.55
CA ASP A 371 7.73 23.96 -13.00
C ASP A 371 8.81 23.18 -12.23
N GLY A 372 8.43 22.42 -11.20
CA GLY A 372 9.33 21.65 -10.35
C GLY A 372 10.24 22.49 -9.44
N ARG A 373 9.96 23.81 -9.31
CA ARG A 373 10.79 24.72 -8.52
C ARG A 373 10.57 24.60 -7.03
N TYR A 374 9.34 24.36 -6.62
CA TYR A 374 8.94 24.20 -5.23
C TYR A 374 8.24 22.88 -5.01
N LEU A 375 8.34 22.35 -3.80
CA LEU A 375 7.55 21.20 -3.36
C LEU A 375 6.89 21.49 -2.00
N ILE A 376 5.71 20.93 -1.81
CA ILE A 376 5.11 20.75 -0.49
C ILE A 376 5.68 19.47 0.07
N ASP A 377 6.40 19.56 1.17
CA ASP A 377 6.88 18.43 1.96
C ASP A 377 5.92 18.23 3.14
N THR A 378 5.38 17.03 3.30
CA THR A 378 4.57 16.64 4.46
C THR A 378 5.16 15.41 5.10
N TRP A 379 5.41 15.42 6.40
CA TRP A 379 6.05 14.32 7.08
C TRP A 379 5.50 14.03 8.47
N GLN A 380 5.88 12.86 8.98
CA GLN A 380 5.72 12.41 10.35
C GLN A 380 7.05 11.90 10.89
N GLU A 381 7.26 12.04 12.20
CA GLU A 381 8.36 11.40 12.93
C GLU A 381 7.75 10.63 14.12
N PRO A 382 8.46 9.73 14.79
CA PRO A 382 7.88 8.97 15.89
C PRO A 382 7.21 9.81 16.99
N THR A 383 7.69 11.05 17.19
CA THR A 383 7.16 12.01 18.17
C THR A 383 6.51 13.23 17.52
N VAL A 384 6.41 13.30 16.20
CA VAL A 384 5.78 14.40 15.46
C VAL A 384 4.57 13.89 14.71
N PRO A 385 3.35 14.24 15.14
CA PRO A 385 2.11 13.72 14.53
C PRO A 385 1.98 14.06 13.04
N ARG A 386 2.34 15.29 12.68
CA ARG A 386 2.45 15.77 11.29
C ARG A 386 3.18 17.10 11.27
N ALA A 387 3.97 17.30 10.24
CA ALA A 387 4.54 18.59 9.91
C ALA A 387 4.48 18.81 8.39
N CYS A 388 4.59 20.04 7.94
CA CYS A 388 4.76 20.39 6.54
C CYS A 388 5.67 21.60 6.36
N ALA A 389 6.28 21.68 5.18
CA ALA A 389 7.04 22.84 4.73
C ALA A 389 6.91 22.98 3.21
N VAL A 390 7.22 24.18 2.70
CA VAL A 390 7.44 24.39 1.27
C VAL A 390 8.93 24.52 1.03
N THR A 391 9.49 23.65 0.20
CA THR A 391 10.93 23.57 -0.07
C THR A 391 11.25 24.04 -1.47
N ASP A 392 12.20 24.96 -1.62
CA ASP A 392 12.81 25.33 -2.89
C ASP A 392 13.75 24.21 -3.35
N THR A 393 13.39 23.50 -4.42
CA THR A 393 14.11 22.31 -4.88
C THR A 393 15.55 22.62 -5.36
N LYS A 394 15.83 23.86 -5.76
CA LYS A 394 17.17 24.27 -6.20
C LYS A 394 18.10 24.56 -5.03
N THR A 395 17.61 25.20 -3.98
CA THR A 395 18.43 25.69 -2.87
C THR A 395 18.30 24.84 -1.60
N GLY A 396 17.24 24.04 -1.46
CA GLY A 396 16.87 23.33 -0.23
C GLY A 396 16.30 24.25 0.86
N LYS A 397 16.08 25.54 0.56
CA LYS A 397 15.53 26.47 1.56
C LYS A 397 14.05 26.18 1.79
N GLN A 398 13.67 26.08 3.04
CA GLN A 398 12.28 25.85 3.46
C GLN A 398 11.59 27.16 3.86
N SER A 399 10.30 27.22 3.57
CA SER A 399 9.34 28.25 4.02
C SER A 399 8.06 27.57 4.53
N LEU A 400 7.11 28.34 5.08
CA LEU A 400 5.80 27.86 5.51
C LEU A 400 5.87 26.57 6.36
N GLN A 401 6.75 26.60 7.37
CA GLN A 401 6.85 25.46 8.29
C GLN A 401 5.68 25.44 9.27
N ARG A 402 5.02 24.30 9.37
CA ARG A 402 3.92 24.05 10.32
C ARG A 402 4.13 22.68 10.97
N THR A 403 3.78 22.59 12.26
CA THR A 403 3.76 21.34 13.00
C THR A 403 2.42 21.23 13.72
N ALA A 404 1.75 20.09 13.55
CA ALA A 404 0.49 19.80 14.22
C ALA A 404 0.72 19.52 15.71
N ASN A 405 -0.22 19.95 16.53
CA ASN A 405 -0.29 19.51 17.92
C ASN A 405 -0.59 18.02 18.00
N ASP A 406 -0.25 17.41 19.11
CA ASP A 406 -0.63 16.02 19.38
C ASP A 406 -2.16 15.96 19.59
N PRO A 407 -2.92 15.29 18.71
CA PRO A 407 -4.37 15.20 18.85
C PRO A 407 -4.82 14.34 20.05
N TRP A 408 -3.87 13.64 20.71
CA TRP A 408 -4.12 12.80 21.88
C TRP A 408 -3.75 13.49 23.20
N GLU A 409 -3.37 14.77 23.18
CA GLU A 409 -3.07 15.53 24.37
C GLU A 409 -4.23 15.47 25.37
N GLY A 410 -3.94 15.08 26.63
CA GLY A 410 -4.93 14.89 27.70
C GLY A 410 -5.70 13.55 27.66
N TRP A 411 -5.37 12.69 26.70
CA TRP A 411 -5.88 11.32 26.56
C TRP A 411 -4.83 10.29 26.92
N TYR A 412 -5.21 9.00 26.94
CA TYR A 412 -4.32 7.90 27.24
C TYR A 412 -3.16 7.84 26.20
N GLN A 413 -1.94 7.84 26.72
CA GLN A 413 -0.71 7.83 25.90
C GLN A 413 0.10 6.58 26.22
N PRO A 414 0.04 5.52 25.41
CA PRO A 414 0.85 4.33 25.62
C PRO A 414 2.32 4.61 25.35
N ILE A 415 3.19 3.69 25.76
CA ILE A 415 4.63 3.76 25.49
C ILE A 415 4.88 3.06 24.16
N PHE A 416 5.50 3.79 23.22
CA PHE A 416 5.91 3.27 21.93
C PHE A 416 7.41 3.02 21.90
N GLU A 417 7.81 1.80 21.56
CA GLU A 417 9.21 1.40 21.44
C GLU A 417 9.48 0.79 20.07
N GLN A 418 10.71 0.92 19.60
CA GLN A 418 11.23 0.30 18.40
C GLN A 418 12.58 -0.35 18.71
N GLY A 419 12.87 -1.47 18.05
CA GLY A 419 14.14 -2.16 18.19
C GLY A 419 14.35 -3.18 17.08
N THR A 420 15.32 -4.07 17.28
CA THR A 420 15.72 -5.06 16.29
C THR A 420 15.91 -6.43 16.91
N VAL A 421 15.74 -7.47 16.07
CA VAL A 421 16.16 -8.84 16.34
C VAL A 421 16.81 -9.41 15.08
N LEU A 422 17.55 -10.49 15.20
CA LEU A 422 18.06 -11.22 14.04
C LEU A 422 16.97 -12.14 13.48
N ALA A 423 16.92 -12.24 12.16
CA ALA A 423 16.09 -13.21 11.46
C ALA A 423 16.55 -14.66 11.75
N ALA A 424 15.78 -15.62 11.32
CA ALA A 424 16.10 -17.04 11.48
C ALA A 424 17.38 -17.48 10.74
N ASP A 425 17.88 -16.68 9.79
CA ASP A 425 19.17 -16.91 9.13
C ASP A 425 20.38 -16.52 10.00
N GLY A 426 20.16 -15.89 11.17
CA GLY A 426 21.19 -15.43 12.11
C GLY A 426 22.01 -14.23 11.64
N GLN A 427 21.65 -13.58 10.53
CA GLN A 427 22.42 -12.49 9.92
C GLN A 427 21.58 -11.26 9.62
N THR A 428 20.37 -11.44 9.09
CA THR A 428 19.49 -10.33 8.67
C THR A 428 18.87 -9.66 9.88
N THR A 429 19.02 -8.34 9.98
CA THR A 429 18.36 -7.55 11.01
C THR A 429 16.90 -7.34 10.65
N LEU A 430 15.99 -7.65 11.57
CA LEU A 430 14.56 -7.38 11.47
C LEU A 430 14.17 -6.27 12.42
N TYR A 431 13.26 -5.40 12.00
CA TYR A 431 12.76 -4.30 12.81
C TYR A 431 11.43 -4.65 13.45
N TRP A 432 11.29 -4.32 14.75
CA TRP A 432 10.05 -4.47 15.49
C TRP A 432 9.62 -3.15 16.13
N ARG A 433 8.33 -3.01 16.40
CA ARG A 433 7.79 -2.02 17.33
C ARG A 433 6.96 -2.68 18.40
N MET A 434 6.86 -2.02 19.56
CA MET A 434 6.09 -2.46 20.71
C MET A 434 5.26 -1.31 21.26
N VAL A 435 4.00 -1.60 21.60
CA VAL A 435 3.12 -0.65 22.29
C VAL A 435 2.82 -1.24 23.65
N LYS A 436 3.20 -0.51 24.71
CA LYS A 436 3.02 -0.93 26.12
C LYS A 436 2.04 -0.03 26.84
N PRO A 437 1.35 -0.54 27.89
CA PRO A 437 0.51 0.29 28.74
C PRO A 437 1.22 1.55 29.23
N MET A 438 0.48 2.64 29.37
CA MET A 438 1.00 3.92 29.88
C MET A 438 1.58 3.78 31.30
N ASP A 439 0.93 2.98 32.14
CA ASP A 439 1.31 2.65 33.52
C ASP A 439 2.17 1.38 33.59
N PHE A 440 2.96 1.12 32.53
CA PHE A 440 3.81 -0.05 32.43
C PHE A 440 4.75 -0.18 33.65
N ASP A 441 4.75 -1.38 34.22
CA ASP A 441 5.57 -1.77 35.37
C ASP A 441 6.36 -3.04 35.00
N ALA A 442 7.66 -2.93 34.87
CA ALA A 442 8.55 -4.02 34.45
C ALA A 442 8.57 -5.21 35.44
N SER A 443 8.03 -5.06 36.65
CA SER A 443 7.90 -6.13 37.65
C SER A 443 6.65 -7.01 37.43
N LYS A 444 5.71 -6.57 36.60
CA LYS A 444 4.47 -7.30 36.27
C LYS A 444 4.64 -8.09 35.00
N LYS A 445 3.76 -9.08 34.80
CA LYS A 445 3.67 -9.84 33.55
C LYS A 445 2.41 -9.45 32.78
N TYR A 446 2.59 -9.18 31.48
CA TYR A 446 1.54 -8.72 30.59
C TYR A 446 1.17 -9.76 29.53
N PRO A 447 -0.12 -9.97 29.24
CA PRO A 447 -0.54 -10.67 28.05
C PRO A 447 -0.07 -9.87 26.83
N THR A 448 0.42 -10.57 25.81
CA THR A 448 1.02 -9.94 24.64
C THR A 448 0.39 -10.44 23.35
N VAL A 449 -0.04 -9.52 22.47
CA VAL A 449 -0.59 -9.87 21.16
C VAL A 449 0.43 -9.49 20.08
N VAL A 450 0.82 -10.47 19.28
CA VAL A 450 1.62 -10.27 18.06
C VAL A 450 0.66 -9.92 16.94
N TYR A 451 0.77 -8.71 16.36
CA TYR A 451 0.13 -8.42 15.11
C TYR A 451 1.07 -8.81 13.97
N VAL A 452 0.58 -9.58 13.01
CA VAL A 452 1.32 -10.03 11.85
C VAL A 452 0.57 -9.71 10.56
N TYR A 453 1.24 -9.12 9.58
CA TYR A 453 0.87 -9.21 8.17
C TYR A 453 1.83 -10.17 7.47
N GLY A 454 3.11 -9.83 7.43
CA GLY A 454 4.23 -10.71 7.08
C GLY A 454 4.44 -10.96 5.59
N GLY A 455 3.48 -10.63 4.74
CA GLY A 455 3.50 -10.94 3.32
C GLY A 455 4.25 -9.93 2.44
N PRO A 456 4.34 -10.22 1.15
CA PRO A 456 4.88 -9.30 0.15
C PRO A 456 4.25 -7.91 0.24
N HIS A 457 5.05 -6.88 -0.02
CA HIS A 457 4.70 -5.46 0.10
C HIS A 457 4.27 -5.00 1.51
N ALA A 458 4.47 -5.82 2.55
CA ALA A 458 4.28 -5.40 3.94
C ALA A 458 5.40 -4.46 4.38
N HIS A 459 5.03 -3.40 5.10
CA HIS A 459 5.98 -2.55 5.81
C HIS A 459 5.24 -1.91 6.99
N ASN A 460 5.37 -2.49 8.18
CA ASN A 460 4.57 -2.12 9.35
C ASN A 460 5.33 -1.26 10.35
N VAL A 461 6.67 -1.31 10.34
CA VAL A 461 7.53 -0.56 11.25
C VAL A 461 8.19 0.55 10.47
N GLU A 462 7.79 1.79 10.73
CA GLU A 462 8.30 2.99 10.06
C GLU A 462 8.61 4.09 11.07
N ALA A 463 9.56 4.97 10.74
CA ALA A 463 9.85 6.18 11.51
C ALA A 463 8.77 7.27 11.35
N SER A 464 7.51 6.87 11.22
CA SER A 464 6.33 7.72 11.22
C SER A 464 5.78 7.89 12.65
N TRP A 465 4.70 8.67 12.83
CA TRP A 465 4.13 8.92 14.15
C TRP A 465 3.81 7.62 14.89
N HIS A 466 4.29 7.50 16.13
CA HIS A 466 4.18 6.30 16.96
C HIS A 466 4.76 5.03 16.29
N TRP A 467 5.80 5.20 15.46
CA TRP A 467 6.44 4.11 14.69
C TRP A 467 5.49 3.37 13.74
N GLY A 468 4.46 4.07 13.24
CA GLY A 468 3.44 3.49 12.36
C GLY A 468 2.42 2.61 13.08
N SER A 469 2.24 2.78 14.39
CA SER A 469 1.27 2.00 15.16
C SER A 469 -0.16 2.28 14.71
N ARG A 470 -1.00 1.25 14.79
CA ARG A 470 -2.43 1.37 14.53
C ARG A 470 -3.17 1.78 15.80
N SER A 471 -4.24 2.55 15.65
CA SER A 471 -5.01 3.04 16.79
C SER A 471 -5.59 1.91 17.67
N TRP A 472 -5.93 0.75 17.09
CA TRP A 472 -6.37 -0.42 17.84
C TRP A 472 -5.29 -0.95 18.80
N GLU A 473 -4.02 -0.83 18.46
CA GLU A 473 -2.91 -1.23 19.33
C GLU A 473 -2.90 -0.37 20.61
N THR A 474 -3.16 0.93 20.50
CA THR A 474 -3.36 1.83 21.63
C THR A 474 -4.56 1.42 22.49
N TYR A 475 -5.66 1.05 21.84
CA TYR A 475 -6.86 0.57 22.56
C TYR A 475 -6.58 -0.69 23.39
N MET A 476 -5.82 -1.64 22.84
CA MET A 476 -5.42 -2.84 23.55
C MET A 476 -4.39 -2.55 24.67
N ALA A 477 -3.44 -1.64 24.43
CA ALA A 477 -2.49 -1.21 25.48
C ALA A 477 -3.22 -0.58 26.67
N GLN A 478 -4.26 0.22 26.41
CA GLN A 478 -5.15 0.78 27.46
C GLN A 478 -5.85 -0.29 28.30
N LYS A 479 -6.06 -1.47 27.72
CA LYS A 479 -6.65 -2.65 28.42
C LYS A 479 -5.61 -3.51 29.13
N GLY A 480 -4.34 -3.11 29.11
CA GLY A 480 -3.25 -3.80 29.80
C GLY A 480 -2.54 -4.86 28.97
N TYR A 481 -2.66 -4.84 27.64
CA TYR A 481 -1.91 -5.70 26.74
C TYR A 481 -0.63 -5.03 26.25
N ILE A 482 0.36 -5.84 25.94
CA ILE A 482 1.49 -5.42 25.07
C ILE A 482 1.14 -5.84 23.64
N LEU A 483 1.38 -4.93 22.68
CA LEU A 483 1.28 -5.22 21.25
C LEU A 483 2.68 -5.27 20.66
N PHE A 484 2.97 -6.28 19.84
CA PHE A 484 4.26 -6.48 19.22
C PHE A 484 4.09 -6.73 17.71
N ILE A 485 4.89 -6.05 16.91
CA ILE A 485 4.87 -6.14 15.46
C ILE A 485 6.30 -6.29 14.96
N LEU A 486 6.53 -7.27 14.10
CA LEU A 486 7.82 -7.55 13.48
C LEU A 486 7.67 -7.60 11.96
N ASP A 487 8.49 -6.86 11.22
CA ASP A 487 8.63 -7.00 9.77
C ASP A 487 9.69 -8.09 9.46
N ASN A 488 9.21 -9.24 9.01
CA ASN A 488 10.02 -10.40 8.65
C ASN A 488 10.58 -10.29 7.24
N ARG A 489 11.52 -11.16 6.88
CA ARG A 489 11.95 -11.34 5.49
C ARG A 489 10.74 -11.76 4.63
N GLY A 490 10.72 -11.32 3.37
CA GLY A 490 9.55 -11.41 2.49
C GLY A 490 8.71 -10.13 2.46
N SER A 491 8.88 -9.23 3.44
CA SER A 491 8.30 -7.88 3.37
C SER A 491 9.12 -6.95 2.47
N GLU A 492 8.65 -5.71 2.19
CA GLU A 492 9.26 -4.85 1.17
C GLU A 492 10.39 -3.93 1.68
N ASP A 493 11.02 -3.24 0.73
CA ASP A 493 11.95 -2.12 0.91
C ASP A 493 13.37 -2.47 1.38
N ARG A 494 13.71 -3.74 1.44
CA ARG A 494 15.01 -4.20 1.92
C ARG A 494 15.87 -4.85 0.81
N GLY A 495 15.43 -4.75 -0.45
CA GLY A 495 16.08 -5.33 -1.62
C GLY A 495 15.54 -6.70 -2.01
N ARG A 496 15.90 -7.12 -3.23
CA ARG A 496 15.33 -8.30 -3.89
C ARG A 496 15.51 -9.59 -3.08
N ASP A 497 16.69 -9.83 -2.54
CA ASP A 497 16.97 -11.08 -1.84
C ASP A 497 16.19 -11.19 -0.51
N PHE A 498 15.96 -10.06 0.15
CA PHE A 498 15.11 -10.00 1.34
C PHE A 498 13.62 -10.24 1.00
N GLU A 499 13.14 -9.65 -0.10
CA GLU A 499 11.73 -9.76 -0.51
C GLU A 499 11.41 -11.12 -1.12
N GLN A 500 12.30 -11.64 -1.97
CA GLN A 500 12.06 -12.88 -2.73
C GLN A 500 12.50 -14.17 -2.01
N VAL A 501 12.83 -14.11 -0.73
CA VAL A 501 13.18 -15.29 0.06
C VAL A 501 12.02 -16.28 0.19
N THR A 502 10.80 -15.79 0.04
CA THR A 502 9.54 -16.54 0.20
C THR A 502 9.06 -17.24 -1.08
N PHE A 503 9.74 -17.01 -2.21
CA PHE A 503 9.33 -17.53 -3.51
C PHE A 503 9.14 -19.05 -3.48
N ARG A 504 7.98 -19.53 -3.94
CA ARG A 504 7.48 -20.91 -4.00
C ARG A 504 7.12 -21.55 -2.64
N HIS A 505 7.27 -20.83 -1.51
CA HIS A 505 6.97 -21.37 -0.17
C HIS A 505 6.50 -20.27 0.80
N LEU A 506 5.52 -19.49 0.39
CA LEU A 506 4.93 -18.40 1.19
C LEU A 506 4.59 -18.87 2.62
N GLY A 507 4.86 -18.02 3.59
CA GLY A 507 4.63 -18.29 5.02
C GLY A 507 5.76 -19.05 5.72
N GLN A 508 6.64 -19.74 5.02
CA GLN A 508 7.64 -20.61 5.65
C GLN A 508 8.80 -19.82 6.28
N GLU A 509 9.44 -18.94 5.53
CA GLU A 509 10.50 -18.08 6.06
C GLU A 509 9.94 -17.00 6.99
N GLU A 510 8.79 -16.47 6.66
CA GLU A 510 8.07 -15.49 7.48
C GLU A 510 7.77 -16.05 8.87
N MET A 511 7.23 -17.29 8.96
CA MET A 511 6.96 -17.93 10.25
C MET A 511 8.22 -18.14 11.08
N LYS A 512 9.33 -18.57 10.45
CA LYS A 512 10.61 -18.74 11.15
C LYS A 512 11.11 -17.42 11.76
N ASP A 513 10.97 -16.33 11.03
CA ASP A 513 11.36 -15.00 11.49
C ASP A 513 10.40 -14.49 12.59
N GLN A 514 9.07 -14.70 12.44
CA GLN A 514 8.11 -14.38 13.49
C GLN A 514 8.40 -15.15 14.79
N MET A 515 8.86 -16.40 14.69
CA MET A 515 9.28 -17.19 15.86
C MET A 515 10.55 -16.65 16.54
N GLN A 516 11.45 -15.93 15.82
CA GLN A 516 12.53 -15.16 16.47
C GLN A 516 11.95 -14.01 17.31
N GLY A 517 10.91 -13.34 16.80
CA GLY A 517 10.16 -12.35 17.57
C GLY A 517 9.52 -12.96 18.82
N VAL A 518 8.91 -14.14 18.72
CA VAL A 518 8.33 -14.88 19.87
C VAL A 518 9.43 -15.25 20.88
N ALA A 519 10.60 -15.72 20.42
CA ALA A 519 11.72 -16.03 21.31
C ALA A 519 12.21 -14.78 22.04
N PHE A 520 12.31 -13.64 21.34
CA PHE A 520 12.62 -12.34 21.94
C PHE A 520 11.60 -11.96 23.01
N LEU A 521 10.30 -12.04 22.71
CA LEU A 521 9.23 -11.73 23.66
C LEU A 521 9.34 -12.59 24.92
N LYS A 522 9.55 -13.91 24.78
CA LYS A 522 9.69 -14.83 25.91
C LYS A 522 10.96 -14.57 26.74
N SER A 523 11.95 -13.87 26.24
CA SER A 523 13.14 -13.45 27.00
C SER A 523 12.91 -12.22 27.88
N LEU A 524 11.82 -11.49 27.65
CA LEU A 524 11.50 -10.28 28.40
C LEU A 524 10.79 -10.63 29.71
N PRO A 525 11.27 -10.20 30.88
CA PRO A 525 10.72 -10.62 32.19
C PRO A 525 9.27 -10.19 32.40
N TYR A 526 8.82 -9.15 31.72
CA TYR A 526 7.48 -8.58 31.81
C TYR A 526 6.49 -9.15 30.80
N VAL A 527 6.92 -10.00 29.88
CA VAL A 527 6.01 -10.73 28.99
C VAL A 527 5.57 -12.02 29.64
N ASP A 528 4.26 -12.28 29.64
CA ASP A 528 3.72 -13.55 30.09
C ASP A 528 3.77 -14.57 28.94
N ALA A 529 4.74 -15.48 29.01
CA ALA A 529 4.98 -16.47 27.96
C ALA A 529 3.80 -17.43 27.72
N ASP A 530 2.92 -17.60 28.74
CA ASP A 530 1.72 -18.46 28.66
C ASP A 530 0.49 -17.69 28.14
N ARG A 531 0.61 -16.36 27.96
CA ARG A 531 -0.46 -15.49 27.46
C ARG A 531 0.00 -14.73 26.21
N LEU A 532 0.44 -15.47 25.19
CA LEU A 532 0.72 -14.92 23.86
C LEU A 532 -0.47 -15.13 22.92
N GLY A 533 -0.87 -14.06 22.25
CA GLY A 533 -1.87 -14.08 21.20
C GLY A 533 -1.29 -13.67 19.85
N VAL A 534 -1.99 -13.97 18.76
CA VAL A 534 -1.60 -13.55 17.40
C VAL A 534 -2.83 -13.07 16.63
N HIS A 535 -2.67 -12.00 15.87
CA HIS A 535 -3.72 -11.42 15.03
C HIS A 535 -3.16 -10.89 13.72
N GLY A 536 -3.91 -11.09 12.64
CA GLY A 536 -3.62 -10.51 11.35
C GLY A 536 -4.79 -10.61 10.39
N TRP A 537 -4.75 -9.81 9.32
CA TRP A 537 -5.80 -9.72 8.32
C TRP A 537 -5.26 -10.07 6.93
N SER A 538 -6.06 -10.73 6.07
CA SER A 538 -5.66 -11.11 4.71
C SER A 538 -4.48 -12.09 4.72
N TYR A 539 -3.33 -11.70 4.14
CA TYR A 539 -2.08 -12.45 4.31
C TYR A 539 -1.73 -12.63 5.79
N GLY A 540 -1.99 -11.62 6.64
CA GLY A 540 -1.85 -11.74 8.09
C GLY A 540 -2.80 -12.74 8.72
N GLY A 541 -3.98 -12.94 8.14
CA GLY A 541 -4.91 -14.02 8.50
C GLY A 541 -4.35 -15.40 8.15
N PHE A 542 -3.73 -15.54 6.98
CA PHE A 542 -2.97 -16.72 6.59
C PHE A 542 -1.81 -16.99 7.57
N MET A 543 -1.01 -15.95 7.87
CA MET A 543 0.08 -16.07 8.83
C MET A 543 -0.42 -16.47 10.23
N THR A 544 -1.51 -15.87 10.71
CA THR A 544 -2.13 -16.23 12.00
C THR A 544 -2.54 -17.70 12.02
N THR A 545 -3.27 -18.15 10.99
CA THR A 545 -3.71 -19.56 10.90
C THR A 545 -2.52 -20.51 10.78
N SER A 546 -1.53 -20.16 9.96
CA SER A 546 -0.30 -20.94 9.76
C SER A 546 0.52 -21.06 11.05
N LEU A 547 0.71 -19.95 11.80
CA LEU A 547 1.42 -19.95 13.08
C LEU A 547 0.69 -20.79 14.11
N MET A 548 -0.64 -20.66 14.24
CA MET A 548 -1.46 -21.43 15.20
C MET A 548 -1.46 -22.94 14.92
N THR A 549 -1.28 -23.34 13.65
CA THR A 549 -1.31 -24.75 13.24
C THR A 549 0.08 -25.36 13.03
N THR A 550 1.11 -24.55 12.78
CA THR A 550 2.50 -25.02 12.65
C THR A 550 3.25 -25.02 13.98
N TYR A 551 2.96 -24.01 14.84
CA TYR A 551 3.54 -23.86 16.17
C TYR A 551 2.43 -23.83 17.25
N PRO A 552 1.69 -24.93 17.43
CA PRO A 552 0.45 -24.95 18.21
C PRO A 552 0.63 -24.64 19.71
N ASP A 553 1.86 -24.68 20.21
CA ASP A 553 2.20 -24.35 21.61
C ASP A 553 2.76 -22.93 21.77
N ALA A 554 2.89 -22.16 20.67
CA ALA A 554 3.45 -20.81 20.73
C ALA A 554 2.42 -19.76 21.16
N PHE A 555 1.18 -19.90 20.70
CA PHE A 555 0.10 -18.94 20.94
C PHE A 555 -1.12 -19.59 21.55
N LYS A 556 -1.67 -18.96 22.59
CA LYS A 556 -2.87 -19.41 23.25
C LYS A 556 -4.15 -19.04 22.48
N VAL A 557 -4.15 -17.85 21.86
CA VAL A 557 -5.30 -17.28 21.18
C VAL A 557 -4.87 -16.69 19.85
N GLY A 558 -5.65 -16.93 18.78
CA GLY A 558 -5.48 -16.32 17.49
C GLY A 558 -6.78 -15.72 16.95
N VAL A 559 -6.68 -14.59 16.22
CA VAL A 559 -7.79 -14.04 15.44
C VAL A 559 -7.33 -13.81 14.02
N ALA A 560 -7.81 -14.62 13.08
CA ALA A 560 -7.48 -14.58 11.67
C ALA A 560 -8.61 -13.90 10.87
N GLY A 561 -8.34 -12.74 10.30
CA GLY A 561 -9.33 -12.02 9.49
C GLY A 561 -9.10 -12.23 8.00
N GLY A 562 -10.16 -12.53 7.22
CA GLY A 562 -10.13 -12.71 5.77
C GLY A 562 -8.96 -13.56 5.29
N PRO A 563 -8.69 -14.75 5.88
CA PRO A 563 -7.43 -15.46 5.64
C PRO A 563 -7.39 -16.13 4.27
N VAL A 564 -6.24 -16.08 3.61
CA VAL A 564 -5.89 -17.13 2.65
C VAL A 564 -5.62 -18.41 3.45
N ILE A 565 -6.13 -19.53 2.99
CA ILE A 565 -5.97 -20.85 3.65
C ILE A 565 -5.17 -21.81 2.76
N ASP A 566 -5.41 -21.73 1.48
CA ASP A 566 -4.67 -22.51 0.48
C ASP A 566 -4.49 -21.67 -0.78
N TRP A 567 -3.25 -21.49 -1.20
CA TRP A 567 -2.89 -20.61 -2.30
C TRP A 567 -3.47 -21.04 -3.66
N LYS A 568 -3.85 -22.29 -3.84
CA LYS A 568 -4.52 -22.75 -5.08
C LYS A 568 -5.89 -22.11 -5.33
N TRP A 569 -6.52 -21.54 -4.29
CA TRP A 569 -7.79 -20.82 -4.40
C TRP A 569 -7.59 -19.30 -4.47
N TYR A 570 -6.36 -18.83 -4.45
CA TYR A 570 -6.08 -17.40 -4.61
C TYR A 570 -5.91 -17.06 -6.10
N GLU A 571 -6.02 -15.77 -6.43
CA GLU A 571 -6.04 -15.33 -7.81
C GLU A 571 -4.66 -15.49 -8.49
N VAL A 572 -4.67 -15.60 -9.84
CA VAL A 572 -3.52 -15.93 -10.69
C VAL A 572 -2.38 -14.95 -10.55
N MET A 573 -2.62 -13.62 -10.71
CA MET A 573 -1.56 -12.62 -10.85
C MET A 573 -0.70 -12.51 -9.60
N TYR A 574 -1.33 -12.50 -8.43
CA TYR A 574 -0.63 -12.51 -7.14
C TYR A 574 -0.13 -13.92 -6.80
N GLY A 575 -1.03 -14.90 -6.83
CA GLY A 575 -0.74 -16.27 -6.38
C GLY A 575 0.43 -16.90 -7.16
N GLU A 576 0.39 -16.84 -8.48
CA GLU A 576 1.43 -17.44 -9.33
C GLU A 576 2.75 -16.65 -9.32
N ARG A 577 2.72 -15.33 -9.07
CA ARG A 577 3.95 -14.55 -8.89
C ARG A 577 4.85 -15.12 -7.80
N TYR A 578 4.24 -15.49 -6.68
CA TYR A 578 4.98 -15.92 -5.50
C TYR A 578 5.08 -17.44 -5.34
N MET A 579 4.20 -18.21 -6.01
CA MET A 579 4.10 -19.66 -5.82
C MET A 579 4.29 -20.48 -7.11
N ASP A 580 4.40 -19.85 -8.28
CA ASP A 580 4.17 -20.48 -9.60
C ASP A 580 2.74 -21.10 -9.66
N THR A 581 2.46 -21.93 -10.65
CA THR A 581 1.19 -22.68 -10.70
C THR A 581 1.23 -23.89 -9.74
N PRO A 582 0.06 -24.40 -9.29
CA PRO A 582 0.01 -25.63 -8.50
C PRO A 582 0.63 -26.84 -9.23
N GLN A 583 0.62 -26.83 -10.57
CA GLN A 583 1.21 -27.89 -11.39
C GLN A 583 2.75 -27.81 -11.41
N GLN A 584 3.33 -26.60 -11.40
CA GLN A 584 4.76 -26.35 -11.39
C GLN A 584 5.39 -26.48 -10.01
N ASN A 585 4.59 -26.27 -8.92
CA ASN A 585 5.07 -26.25 -7.55
C ASN A 585 4.14 -27.02 -6.58
N PRO A 586 3.78 -28.29 -6.85
CA PRO A 586 2.81 -29.02 -6.02
C PRO A 586 3.25 -29.15 -4.55
N GLU A 587 4.53 -29.36 -4.30
CA GLU A 587 5.09 -29.48 -2.95
C GLU A 587 4.97 -28.16 -2.15
N GLY A 588 5.24 -27.02 -2.78
CA GLY A 588 5.10 -25.72 -2.14
C GLY A 588 3.66 -25.43 -1.75
N TYR A 589 2.71 -25.72 -2.65
CA TYR A 589 1.28 -25.57 -2.36
C TYR A 589 0.81 -26.49 -1.23
N GLU A 590 1.28 -27.75 -1.19
CA GLU A 590 0.96 -28.67 -0.10
C GLU A 590 1.55 -28.20 1.23
N GLN A 591 2.81 -27.75 1.23
CA GLN A 591 3.52 -27.30 2.44
C GLN A 591 2.88 -26.06 3.04
N THR A 592 2.39 -25.12 2.20
CA THR A 592 1.80 -23.85 2.63
C THR A 592 0.34 -23.98 3.06
N SER A 593 -0.38 -25.00 2.60
CA SER A 593 -1.79 -25.19 2.89
C SER A 593 -2.07 -25.36 4.39
N CYS A 594 -2.93 -24.52 4.95
CA CYS A 594 -3.40 -24.64 6.32
C CYS A 594 -4.36 -25.83 6.50
N ILE A 595 -4.98 -26.32 5.42
CA ILE A 595 -5.89 -27.49 5.43
C ILE A 595 -5.18 -28.70 6.02
N ASN A 596 -3.95 -28.97 5.56
CA ASN A 596 -3.18 -30.15 5.97
C ASN A 596 -2.74 -30.11 7.45
N LYS A 597 -2.82 -28.93 8.07
CA LYS A 597 -2.39 -28.64 9.45
C LYS A 597 -3.54 -28.44 10.42
N ALA A 598 -4.79 -28.49 9.96
CA ALA A 598 -5.99 -28.25 10.77
C ALA A 598 -6.04 -29.10 12.05
N LYS A 599 -5.57 -30.36 11.97
CA LYS A 599 -5.48 -31.31 13.11
C LYS A 599 -4.54 -30.85 14.24
N ASN A 600 -3.62 -29.94 13.95
CA ASN A 600 -2.62 -29.49 14.92
C ASN A 600 -3.11 -28.33 15.79
N LEU A 601 -4.27 -27.73 15.48
CA LEU A 601 -4.80 -26.59 16.22
C LEU A 601 -5.08 -26.97 17.68
N LYS A 602 -4.40 -26.31 18.62
CA LYS A 602 -4.58 -26.47 20.07
C LYS A 602 -5.19 -25.24 20.72
N GLY A 603 -4.71 -24.06 20.36
CA GLY A 603 -5.17 -22.78 20.92
C GLY A 603 -6.56 -22.38 20.43
N LYS A 604 -7.13 -21.35 21.03
CA LYS A 604 -8.37 -20.73 20.59
C LYS A 604 -8.13 -19.91 19.31
N LEU A 605 -8.80 -20.25 18.23
CA LEU A 605 -8.72 -19.54 16.96
C LEU A 605 -10.11 -19.05 16.55
N GLN A 606 -10.24 -17.74 16.30
CA GLN A 606 -11.40 -17.17 15.62
C GLN A 606 -11.05 -16.80 14.18
N ILE A 607 -11.87 -17.23 13.23
CA ILE A 607 -11.81 -16.79 11.84
C ILE A 607 -12.94 -15.80 11.59
N ILE A 608 -12.64 -14.67 10.97
CA ILE A 608 -13.61 -13.62 10.66
C ILE A 608 -13.52 -13.29 9.18
N ILE A 609 -14.65 -13.27 8.46
CA ILE A 609 -14.68 -12.93 7.02
C ILE A 609 -15.82 -11.98 6.66
N GLY A 610 -15.68 -11.27 5.56
CA GLY A 610 -16.82 -10.74 4.79
C GLY A 610 -17.46 -11.85 3.95
N MET A 611 -18.78 -11.92 3.95
CA MET A 611 -19.49 -12.96 3.20
C MET A 611 -19.31 -12.85 1.69
N ASN A 612 -19.08 -11.64 1.21
CA ASN A 612 -18.90 -11.31 -0.20
C ASN A 612 -17.47 -10.84 -0.52
N ASP A 613 -16.48 -11.41 0.18
CA ASP A 613 -15.06 -11.11 -0.03
C ASP A 613 -14.64 -11.51 -1.46
N PRO A 614 -14.26 -10.53 -2.35
CA PRO A 614 -13.82 -10.82 -3.70
C PRO A 614 -12.31 -11.09 -3.80
N THR A 615 -11.58 -10.94 -2.69
CA THR A 615 -10.11 -11.10 -2.60
C THR A 615 -9.74 -12.46 -2.01
N CYS A 616 -10.10 -12.67 -0.74
CA CYS A 616 -9.98 -13.96 -0.08
C CYS A 616 -11.36 -14.62 -0.02
N VAL A 617 -11.73 -15.28 -1.11
CA VAL A 617 -13.08 -15.82 -1.26
C VAL A 617 -13.48 -16.72 -0.08
N PRO A 618 -14.74 -16.73 0.37
CA PRO A 618 -15.20 -17.49 1.54
C PRO A 618 -14.85 -18.98 1.54
N GLN A 619 -14.59 -19.55 0.37
CA GLN A 619 -14.16 -20.94 0.19
C GLN A 619 -12.92 -21.28 1.04
N HIS A 620 -11.95 -20.37 1.17
CA HIS A 620 -10.78 -20.55 2.02
C HIS A 620 -11.18 -20.95 3.44
N SER A 621 -11.97 -20.12 4.08
CA SER A 621 -12.39 -20.32 5.46
C SER A 621 -13.31 -21.53 5.62
N LEU A 622 -14.27 -21.72 4.71
CA LEU A 622 -15.22 -22.85 4.77
C LEU A 622 -14.49 -24.19 4.63
N GLN A 623 -13.51 -24.30 3.75
CA GLN A 623 -12.72 -25.53 3.60
C GLN A 623 -11.83 -25.81 4.82
N PHE A 624 -11.28 -24.74 5.45
CA PHE A 624 -10.55 -24.92 6.71
C PHE A 624 -11.44 -25.40 7.85
N LEU A 625 -12.65 -24.83 7.98
CA LEU A 625 -13.63 -25.30 8.97
C LEU A 625 -14.00 -26.76 8.75
N ASN A 626 -14.19 -27.18 7.49
CA ASN A 626 -14.44 -28.57 7.16
C ASN A 626 -13.27 -29.48 7.60
N ALA A 627 -12.03 -29.07 7.26
CA ALA A 627 -10.84 -29.82 7.67
C ALA A 627 -10.69 -29.92 9.21
N CYS A 628 -11.04 -28.85 9.93
CA CYS A 628 -11.08 -28.86 11.39
C CYS A 628 -12.13 -29.81 11.94
N ALA A 629 -13.35 -29.82 11.37
CA ALA A 629 -14.41 -30.71 11.77
C ALA A 629 -14.02 -32.18 11.59
N GLU A 630 -13.43 -32.55 10.46
CA GLU A 630 -12.90 -33.89 10.19
C GLU A 630 -11.76 -34.28 11.16
N ALA A 631 -10.94 -33.30 11.56
CA ALA A 631 -9.82 -33.49 12.47
C ALA A 631 -10.25 -33.47 13.97
N GLY A 632 -11.48 -33.03 14.27
CA GLY A 632 -11.97 -32.85 15.64
C GLY A 632 -11.48 -31.60 16.35
N THR A 633 -10.88 -30.63 15.62
CA THR A 633 -10.51 -29.31 16.15
C THR A 633 -11.65 -28.29 15.95
N GLN A 634 -11.75 -27.27 16.81
CA GLN A 634 -12.94 -26.43 16.90
C GLN A 634 -12.57 -24.93 16.91
N PRO A 635 -12.26 -24.32 15.75
CA PRO A 635 -12.14 -22.89 15.65
C PRO A 635 -13.51 -22.21 15.70
N ASP A 636 -13.55 -20.99 16.23
CA ASP A 636 -14.71 -20.12 16.15
C ASP A 636 -14.79 -19.41 14.80
N PHE A 637 -16.00 -19.11 14.33
CA PHE A 637 -16.20 -18.49 13.03
C PHE A 637 -17.22 -17.35 13.09
N PHE A 638 -16.91 -16.23 12.47
CA PHE A 638 -17.83 -15.10 12.35
C PHE A 638 -17.84 -14.52 10.94
N VAL A 639 -19.04 -14.25 10.43
CA VAL A 639 -19.26 -13.74 9.07
C VAL A 639 -19.96 -12.39 9.13
N TYR A 640 -19.46 -11.42 8.33
CA TYR A 640 -20.13 -10.14 8.09
C TYR A 640 -20.92 -10.22 6.79
N PRO A 641 -22.27 -10.38 6.84
CA PRO A 641 -23.09 -10.46 5.63
C PRO A 641 -22.99 -9.18 4.81
N GLY A 642 -22.83 -9.33 3.49
CA GLY A 642 -22.76 -8.22 2.54
C GLY A 642 -21.45 -7.43 2.54
N GLU A 643 -20.49 -7.75 3.43
CA GLU A 643 -19.18 -7.11 3.44
C GLU A 643 -18.20 -7.84 2.51
N GLY A 644 -17.30 -7.05 1.90
CA GLY A 644 -16.16 -7.55 1.11
C GLY A 644 -14.95 -7.88 1.99
N HIS A 645 -13.76 -7.67 1.43
CA HIS A 645 -12.50 -7.99 2.11
C HIS A 645 -12.24 -7.15 3.37
N ASN A 646 -12.73 -5.90 3.41
CA ASN A 646 -12.59 -4.99 4.54
C ASN A 646 -13.95 -4.48 4.99
N MET A 647 -14.12 -4.34 6.30
CA MET A 647 -15.32 -3.75 6.90
C MET A 647 -15.19 -2.24 6.94
N ALA A 648 -16.27 -1.53 6.56
CA ALA A 648 -16.31 -0.07 6.55
C ALA A 648 -17.27 0.49 7.60
N GLY A 649 -17.13 1.78 7.91
CA GLY A 649 -18.00 2.50 8.83
C GLY A 649 -18.13 1.80 10.18
N HIS A 650 -19.34 1.80 10.75
CA HIS A 650 -19.59 1.20 12.07
C HIS A 650 -19.28 -0.31 12.15
N LYS A 651 -19.36 -1.04 11.03
CA LYS A 651 -18.95 -2.45 11.01
C LYS A 651 -17.47 -2.66 11.28
N SER A 652 -16.61 -1.68 10.94
CA SER A 652 -15.19 -1.70 11.33
C SER A 652 -15.02 -1.54 12.85
N VAL A 653 -15.82 -0.69 13.50
CA VAL A 653 -15.83 -0.56 14.97
C VAL A 653 -16.22 -1.90 15.61
N HIS A 654 -17.35 -2.46 15.17
CA HIS A 654 -17.84 -3.77 15.67
C HIS A 654 -16.83 -4.90 15.45
N LEU A 655 -16.10 -4.90 14.32
CA LEU A 655 -15.02 -5.85 14.06
C LEU A 655 -13.93 -5.77 15.13
N HIS A 656 -13.44 -4.58 15.43
CA HIS A 656 -12.38 -4.40 16.42
C HIS A 656 -12.86 -4.63 17.85
N GLU A 657 -14.13 -4.37 18.14
CA GLU A 657 -14.76 -4.79 19.42
C GLU A 657 -14.75 -6.31 19.55
N ARG A 658 -15.15 -7.03 18.48
CA ARG A 658 -15.15 -8.50 18.47
C ARG A 658 -13.76 -9.10 18.63
N ILE A 659 -12.78 -8.58 17.91
CA ILE A 659 -11.37 -9.00 18.04
C ILE A 659 -10.89 -8.78 19.47
N THR A 660 -11.15 -7.60 20.01
CA THR A 660 -10.79 -7.24 21.40
C THR A 660 -11.45 -8.20 22.40
N GLN A 661 -12.77 -8.41 22.27
CA GLN A 661 -13.52 -9.28 23.19
C GLN A 661 -12.98 -10.72 23.19
N TYR A 662 -12.59 -11.24 22.02
CA TYR A 662 -12.04 -12.60 21.92
C TYR A 662 -10.72 -12.74 22.70
N PHE A 663 -9.83 -11.72 22.64
CA PHE A 663 -8.63 -11.70 23.46
C PHE A 663 -8.95 -11.51 24.94
N GLU A 664 -9.92 -10.67 25.30
CA GLU A 664 -10.36 -10.49 26.70
C GLU A 664 -10.90 -11.81 27.30
N ASP A 665 -11.67 -12.59 26.53
CA ASP A 665 -12.29 -13.83 26.99
C ASP A 665 -11.29 -14.98 27.17
N TYR A 666 -10.23 -15.05 26.35
CA TYR A 666 -9.38 -16.23 26.27
C TYR A 666 -7.88 -15.98 26.55
N LEU A 667 -7.42 -14.74 26.54
CA LEU A 667 -5.99 -14.43 26.75
C LEU A 667 -5.73 -13.67 28.06
N LYS A 668 -6.72 -12.99 28.63
CA LYS A 668 -6.56 -12.18 29.85
C LYS A 668 -6.35 -12.98 31.12
#